data_9edbd95b5f65328ef426bc0300f83633
#
_entry.id   9edbd95b5f65328ef426bc0300f83633
#
_cell.length_a   1.000
_cell.length_b   1.000
_cell.length_c   1.000
_cell.angle_alpha   90.00
_cell.angle_beta   90.00
_cell.angle_gamma   90.00
#
_symmetry.space_group_name_H-M   'P 1'
#
loop_
_entity.id
_entity.type
_entity.pdbx_description
1 polymer ?
#
loop_
_entity_poly.entity_id
_entity_poly.type
_entity_poly.pdbx_seq_one_letter_code
_entity_poly.pdbx_strand_id
1 'polypeptide(L)'
;MPSKIALLSASVLSLSIATAARAEDQVADQVDAVVIVARDKAGLLERQPSQTVFGIAKPLIETPRSASLVSDVTLERYGVLTLDGVTKVSPGTNTASFYGVPGSLNIRGTLAENYFRGFKRVENRGTYSTPIGGASRIEILRGPPTPVYGAGKVGGLVNFIPKSARDEGRLLAEPEGEVSATVGDYNKKLVTGQFGAPVTLGQARGGIFVYGEAEDSHSYYKGVYPRHQTLELSSDFDLGGGWSTAVGGMVYHSDGDVQTPGWNRLTQDLIDHGVYITGRDTSLIDADHNGRLSPGEIGKYPYASALYLPYYGFPTTDAIHTLDTGVGTTKLDRRTVYISPADFSRTNTQTLYFDLAKDLGGDRSIKLQLFHDRLQNRRFVSYGYPATTDAKVSEARVTYAFPTDLGGVRAKALVGGSHRWFEGRRRESFNSGLIALDRRDISFGPTPTDTIDSPFDNDPGGLQWENDNRSRWKQTGVFVTSDIDVGRLNLVLGGRWDRYSVESQDTGILSYVPSGLKKDHRDKATYSASATYRLPIGLMPYVSYAKAAALEMSQAGDVAPNLIADGSWLSSSDLTEAGVKVQLLRGTLIGSLAAYRQNRTQVTGAISPPTVQGTRAKGVEVEVRWLASERLSFTFAGNSQRTEVKGPDTSFQYIPAYTAGVPGQQAYGGSYVVWSFASLPGRSGDYLYTLIPKSVVSLYGTYTSKARDWGQAGATLGVSHTSRTAGTVQNAVHYPAYSLVNASAYVTRGSYTVSINIDNLFDKVYFTPDADTYANLGALPGKGREWRATLKRTF
;
A
#
# COMPACT_ATOMS: atom_id res chain seq x y z
N MET A 1 -30.79 19.60 0.29
CA MET A 1 -30.54 20.59 1.38
C MET A 1 -29.07 20.48 1.72
N PRO A 2 -28.25 21.51 1.61
CA PRO A 2 -26.82 21.39 1.93
C PRO A 2 -26.65 21.38 3.46
N SER A 3 -26.17 20.29 4.00
CA SER A 3 -25.75 20.21 5.39
C SER A 3 -24.53 21.09 5.61
N LYS A 4 -24.68 22.09 6.42
CA LYS A 4 -23.63 22.93 6.98
C LYS A 4 -22.71 22.02 7.81
N ILE A 5 -21.62 21.56 7.23
CA ILE A 5 -20.47 21.11 8.00
C ILE A 5 -19.72 22.37 8.35
N ALA A 6 -19.76 22.74 9.62
CA ALA A 6 -19.01 23.83 10.16
C ALA A 6 -17.53 23.64 9.84
N LEU A 7 -16.95 24.55 9.10
CA LEU A 7 -15.54 24.86 9.14
C LEU A 7 -15.19 25.07 10.63
N LEU A 8 -14.51 24.10 11.23
CA LEU A 8 -13.65 24.39 12.36
C LEU A 8 -12.52 25.23 11.80
N SER A 9 -12.82 26.51 11.69
CA SER A 9 -11.87 27.56 11.40
C SER A 9 -10.68 27.39 12.33
N ALA A 10 -9.50 27.47 11.73
CA ALA A 10 -8.20 27.66 12.35
C ALA A 10 -8.18 28.94 13.22
N SER A 11 -8.91 28.94 14.31
CA SER A 11 -9.03 30.04 15.26
C SER A 11 -8.46 29.69 16.64
N VAL A 12 -7.62 28.68 16.75
CA VAL A 12 -6.90 28.38 18.00
C VAL A 12 -5.41 28.28 17.71
N LEU A 13 -4.80 29.38 17.26
CA LEU A 13 -3.36 29.62 17.43
C LEU A 13 -3.06 31.12 17.29
N SER A 14 -3.78 31.93 18.02
CA SER A 14 -3.32 33.26 18.38
C SER A 14 -3.07 33.29 19.90
N LEU A 15 -2.05 32.59 20.36
CA LEU A 15 -1.43 32.87 21.64
C LEU A 15 -0.19 33.71 21.37
N SER A 16 -0.35 34.99 21.69
CA SER A 16 0.66 36.01 21.75
C SER A 16 1.87 35.55 22.55
N ILE A 17 3.00 35.30 21.91
CA ILE A 17 4.30 35.38 22.52
C ILE A 17 4.96 36.64 21.94
N ALA A 18 4.74 37.76 22.59
CA ALA A 18 5.49 38.95 22.36
C ALA A 18 6.62 39.02 23.37
N THR A 19 7.79 39.38 22.87
CA THR A 19 8.96 39.98 23.49
C THR A 19 9.84 39.11 24.38
N ALA A 20 10.90 38.58 23.77
CA ALA A 20 12.28 38.74 24.25
C ALA A 20 13.25 38.06 23.28
N ALA A 21 13.74 38.75 22.27
CA ALA A 21 14.93 38.37 21.53
C ALA A 21 15.44 39.52 20.67
N ARG A 22 16.44 40.17 21.13
CA ARG A 22 17.32 40.98 20.27
C ARG A 22 18.71 40.93 20.89
N ALA A 23 19.46 39.86 20.66
CA ALA A 23 20.92 39.81 20.76
C ALA A 23 21.56 38.45 20.46
N GLU A 24 20.80 37.38 20.01
CA GLU A 24 21.37 36.05 19.77
C GLU A 24 21.26 35.53 18.32
N ASP A 25 20.81 36.37 17.36
CA ASP A 25 20.42 35.87 16.01
C ASP A 25 21.59 35.34 15.15
N GLN A 26 22.85 35.69 15.40
CA GLN A 26 23.96 35.22 14.55
C GLN A 26 24.56 33.88 14.96
N VAL A 27 24.38 33.45 16.20
CA VAL A 27 24.91 32.16 16.68
C VAL A 27 23.82 31.07 16.50
N ALA A 28 22.56 31.41 16.69
CA ALA A 28 21.43 30.50 16.48
C ALA A 28 21.32 30.04 15.01
N ASP A 29 21.45 30.97 14.04
CA ASP A 29 21.39 30.63 12.60
C ASP A 29 22.49 29.63 12.15
N GLN A 30 23.68 29.69 12.75
CA GLN A 30 24.74 28.71 12.44
C GLN A 30 24.52 27.37 13.08
N VAL A 31 23.96 27.32 14.28
CA VAL A 31 23.65 26.07 14.98
C VAL A 31 22.50 25.36 14.30
N ASP A 32 21.45 26.07 13.92
CA ASP A 32 20.29 25.48 13.21
C ASP A 32 20.68 24.95 11.83
N ALA A 33 21.52 25.65 11.08
CA ALA A 33 22.02 25.18 9.78
C ALA A 33 22.89 23.91 9.92
N VAL A 34 23.69 23.78 10.97
CA VAL A 34 24.52 22.59 11.25
C VAL A 34 23.65 21.41 11.70
N VAL A 35 22.62 21.64 12.52
CA VAL A 35 21.68 20.62 12.97
C VAL A 35 20.84 20.10 11.78
N ILE A 36 20.32 20.97 10.92
CA ILE A 36 19.58 20.61 9.70
C ILE A 36 20.46 19.76 8.76
N VAL A 37 21.71 20.13 8.55
CA VAL A 37 22.64 19.36 7.70
C VAL A 37 23.01 18.01 8.32
N ALA A 38 23.13 17.90 9.64
CA ALA A 38 23.42 16.65 10.34
C ALA A 38 22.23 15.69 10.29
N ARG A 39 21.02 16.18 10.51
CA ARG A 39 19.76 15.44 10.39
C ARG A 39 19.55 14.96 8.95
N ASP A 40 19.81 15.79 7.98
CA ASP A 40 19.74 15.48 6.55
C ASP A 40 20.66 14.32 6.14
N LYS A 41 21.88 14.27 6.67
CA LYS A 41 22.84 13.19 6.40
C LYS A 41 22.47 11.90 7.10
N ALA A 42 22.02 11.96 8.34
CA ALA A 42 21.59 10.80 9.12
C ALA A 42 20.35 10.13 8.47
N GLY A 43 19.37 10.91 8.01
CA GLY A 43 18.16 10.40 7.38
C GLY A 43 18.38 9.58 6.11
N LEU A 44 19.40 9.87 5.32
CA LEU A 44 19.71 9.14 4.07
C LEU A 44 20.42 7.79 4.31
N LEU A 45 21.27 7.66 5.33
CA LEU A 45 22.02 6.42 5.60
C LEU A 45 21.35 5.50 6.62
N GLU A 46 20.34 5.96 7.31
CA GLU A 46 19.44 5.20 8.19
C GLU A 46 20.16 4.16 9.07
N ARG A 47 20.80 4.64 10.12
CA ARG A 47 21.54 3.81 11.08
C ARG A 47 20.72 3.42 12.31
N GLN A 48 19.50 3.96 12.44
CA GLN A 48 18.67 3.70 13.60
C GLN A 48 18.29 2.22 13.68
N PRO A 49 18.37 1.60 14.86
CA PRO A 49 17.90 0.25 15.06
C PRO A 49 16.40 0.13 14.80
N SER A 50 15.98 -0.95 14.15
CA SER A 50 14.59 -1.31 13.93
C SER A 50 14.26 -2.58 14.70
N GLN A 51 13.08 -2.61 15.32
CA GLN A 51 12.48 -3.80 15.91
C GLN A 51 11.61 -4.56 14.91
N THR A 52 11.29 -3.95 13.75
CA THR A 52 10.30 -4.48 12.78
C THR A 52 10.71 -5.83 12.19
N VAL A 53 11.98 -6.13 12.04
CA VAL A 53 12.36 -7.39 11.39
C VAL A 53 12.23 -8.59 12.31
N PHE A 54 12.78 -8.53 13.52
CA PHE A 54 12.85 -9.69 14.44
C PHE A 54 12.25 -9.43 15.83
N GLY A 55 11.67 -8.26 16.07
CA GLY A 55 11.19 -7.84 17.39
C GLY A 55 12.32 -7.37 18.33
N ILE A 56 13.58 -7.58 17.97
CA ILE A 56 14.78 -7.15 18.70
C ILE A 56 15.37 -5.96 17.94
N ALA A 57 15.70 -4.88 18.66
CA ALA A 57 16.27 -3.68 18.07
C ALA A 57 17.65 -3.97 17.45
N LYS A 58 17.77 -3.79 16.12
CA LYS A 58 18.98 -4.04 15.35
C LYS A 58 19.05 -3.12 14.14
N PRO A 59 20.23 -2.56 13.79
CA PRO A 59 20.39 -1.85 12.53
C PRO A 59 20.03 -2.73 11.34
N LEU A 60 19.32 -2.18 10.34
CA LEU A 60 18.89 -2.98 9.18
C LEU A 60 20.07 -3.54 8.38
N ILE A 61 21.20 -2.84 8.38
CA ILE A 61 22.42 -3.30 7.72
C ILE A 61 22.98 -4.59 8.38
N GLU A 62 22.74 -4.82 9.66
CA GLU A 62 23.15 -6.03 10.38
C GLU A 62 22.08 -7.12 10.38
N THR A 63 20.95 -6.86 9.79
CA THR A 63 19.77 -7.74 9.80
C THR A 63 19.84 -8.74 8.65
N PRO A 64 19.82 -10.07 8.86
CA PRO A 64 19.92 -11.09 7.81
C PRO A 64 18.62 -11.29 7.04
N ARG A 65 18.07 -10.22 6.52
CA ARG A 65 16.85 -10.17 5.69
C ARG A 65 16.88 -8.97 4.75
N SER A 66 16.23 -9.08 3.61
CA SER A 66 15.97 -7.93 2.75
C SER A 66 14.95 -7.03 3.43
N ALA A 67 15.39 -5.84 3.80
CA ALA A 67 14.56 -4.80 4.38
C ALA A 67 15.08 -3.43 3.94
N SER A 68 14.17 -2.49 3.75
CA SER A 68 14.46 -1.08 3.49
C SER A 68 13.83 -0.22 4.56
N LEU A 69 14.47 0.92 4.82
CA LEU A 69 13.92 1.97 5.66
C LEU A 69 13.91 3.26 4.82
N VAL A 70 12.78 3.95 4.79
CA VAL A 70 12.59 5.20 4.08
C VAL A 70 12.19 6.25 5.09
N SER A 71 13.10 7.20 5.38
CA SER A 71 12.86 8.27 6.34
C SER A 71 11.97 9.36 5.76
N ASP A 72 11.39 10.19 6.63
CA ASP A 72 10.66 11.41 6.25
C ASP A 72 11.53 12.36 5.43
N VAL A 73 12.83 12.47 5.76
CA VAL A 73 13.81 13.24 4.98
C VAL A 73 13.93 12.71 3.55
N THR A 74 13.97 11.39 3.37
CA THR A 74 13.99 10.77 2.03
C THR A 74 12.68 11.02 1.28
N LEU A 75 11.53 10.90 1.96
CA LEU A 75 10.22 11.19 1.37
C LEU A 75 10.13 12.64 0.88
N GLU A 76 10.52 13.59 1.72
CA GLU A 76 10.51 15.02 1.38
C GLU A 76 11.47 15.33 0.21
N ARG A 77 12.71 14.85 0.29
CA ARG A 77 13.77 15.13 -0.69
C ARG A 77 13.44 14.60 -2.08
N TYR A 78 12.81 13.44 -2.16
CA TYR A 78 12.43 12.82 -3.43
C TYR A 78 10.99 13.17 -3.84
N GLY A 79 10.33 14.05 -3.09
CA GLY A 79 8.98 14.51 -3.35
C GLY A 79 7.95 13.38 -3.31
N VAL A 80 8.10 12.43 -2.40
CA VAL A 80 7.18 11.31 -2.23
C VAL A 80 6.06 11.72 -1.28
N LEU A 81 4.83 11.86 -1.81
CA LEU A 81 3.64 12.21 -1.03
C LEU A 81 2.66 11.05 -0.84
N THR A 82 2.84 9.97 -1.59
CA THR A 82 1.90 8.84 -1.61
C THR A 82 2.66 7.51 -1.49
N LEU A 83 1.98 6.47 -1.03
CA LEU A 83 2.61 5.18 -0.78
C LEU A 83 3.23 4.57 -2.04
N ASP A 84 2.61 4.73 -3.22
CA ASP A 84 3.14 4.27 -4.49
C ASP A 84 4.47 4.96 -4.87
N GLY A 85 4.69 6.20 -4.45
CA GLY A 85 5.96 6.90 -4.62
C GLY A 85 7.14 6.25 -3.89
N VAL A 86 6.90 5.45 -2.84
CA VAL A 86 7.93 4.72 -2.09
C VAL A 86 8.63 3.66 -2.97
N THR A 87 7.97 3.19 -4.02
CA THR A 87 8.56 2.25 -5.01
C THR A 87 9.80 2.81 -5.70
N LYS A 88 9.95 4.14 -5.75
CA LYS A 88 11.13 4.83 -6.31
C LYS A 88 12.43 4.53 -5.54
N VAL A 89 12.33 4.13 -4.28
CA VAL A 89 13.48 4.00 -3.36
C VAL A 89 13.58 2.64 -2.67
N SER A 90 12.66 1.73 -2.94
CA SER A 90 12.66 0.39 -2.35
C SER A 90 12.65 -0.69 -3.44
N PRO A 91 13.70 -1.53 -3.56
CA PRO A 91 13.75 -2.57 -4.57
C PRO A 91 12.72 -3.67 -4.32
N GLY A 92 12.31 -4.37 -5.38
CA GLY A 92 11.33 -5.46 -5.30
C GLY A 92 9.89 -5.00 -5.02
N THR A 93 9.66 -3.68 -4.97
CA THR A 93 8.34 -3.10 -4.82
C THR A 93 7.81 -2.55 -6.14
N ASN A 94 6.52 -2.63 -6.33
CA ASN A 94 5.81 -1.97 -7.42
C ASN A 94 4.45 -1.50 -6.92
N THR A 95 3.82 -0.61 -7.67
CA THR A 95 2.50 -0.10 -7.34
C THR A 95 1.48 -1.23 -7.38
N ALA A 96 0.80 -1.45 -6.28
CA ALA A 96 -0.33 -2.34 -6.18
C ALA A 96 -1.59 -1.51 -6.00
N SER A 97 -1.84 -0.59 -6.92
CA SER A 97 -3.09 0.14 -6.86
C SER A 97 -4.23 -0.80 -7.24
N PHE A 98 -5.21 -0.89 -6.37
CA PHE A 98 -6.46 -1.53 -6.71
C PHE A 98 -7.32 -0.49 -7.43
N TYR A 99 -7.40 -0.58 -8.74
CA TYR A 99 -8.14 0.37 -9.59
C TYR A 99 -7.77 1.84 -9.35
N GLY A 100 -6.48 2.13 -9.28
CA GLY A 100 -5.97 3.51 -9.14
C GLY A 100 -5.79 4.01 -7.71
N VAL A 101 -6.21 3.26 -6.68
CA VAL A 101 -6.09 3.65 -5.27
C VAL A 101 -4.93 2.92 -4.58
N PRO A 102 -3.87 3.63 -4.12
CA PRO A 102 -2.67 3.00 -3.52
C PRO A 102 -2.90 2.64 -2.05
N GLY A 103 -3.54 1.49 -1.80
CA GLY A 103 -3.80 1.01 -0.43
C GLY A 103 -2.62 0.32 0.22
N SER A 104 -1.85 -0.48 -0.54
CA SER A 104 -0.65 -1.17 -0.09
C SER A 104 0.34 -1.35 -1.24
N LEU A 105 1.58 -1.74 -0.95
CA LEU A 105 2.57 -2.06 -1.97
C LEU A 105 2.44 -3.52 -2.43
N ASN A 106 2.83 -3.77 -3.67
CA ASN A 106 3.13 -5.10 -4.14
C ASN A 106 4.63 -5.35 -3.93
N ILE A 107 4.99 -6.40 -3.23
CA ILE A 107 6.37 -6.78 -2.94
C ILE A 107 6.62 -8.15 -3.53
N ARG A 108 7.62 -8.26 -4.40
CA ARG A 108 8.01 -9.53 -5.05
C ARG A 108 6.83 -10.21 -5.78
N GLY A 109 5.95 -9.41 -6.37
CA GLY A 109 4.77 -9.89 -7.08
C GLY A 109 3.60 -10.33 -6.19
N THR A 110 3.61 -10.00 -4.92
CA THR A 110 2.55 -10.32 -3.96
C THR A 110 2.19 -9.08 -3.14
N LEU A 111 0.91 -8.88 -2.86
CA LEU A 111 0.44 -7.77 -2.05
C LEU A 111 1.03 -7.86 -0.63
N ALA A 112 1.62 -6.76 -0.15
CA ALA A 112 2.10 -6.59 1.21
C ALA A 112 0.96 -6.22 2.18
N GLU A 113 1.25 -6.26 3.46
CA GLU A 113 0.34 -5.86 4.52
C GLU A 113 0.83 -4.58 5.19
N ASN A 114 -0.11 -3.68 5.52
CA ASN A 114 0.20 -2.45 6.22
C ASN A 114 0.24 -2.69 7.74
N TYR A 115 1.31 -2.22 8.37
CA TYR A 115 1.51 -2.28 9.82
C TYR A 115 1.68 -0.87 10.37
N PHE A 116 1.30 -0.69 11.62
CA PHE A 116 1.55 0.53 12.35
C PHE A 116 2.23 0.17 13.68
N ARG A 117 3.44 0.69 13.91
CA ARG A 117 4.26 0.37 15.09
C ARG A 117 4.44 -1.14 15.33
N GLY A 118 4.54 -1.95 14.27
CA GLY A 118 4.68 -3.40 14.38
C GLY A 118 3.38 -4.17 14.64
N PHE A 119 2.23 -3.54 14.46
CA PHE A 119 0.92 -4.19 14.49
C PHE A 119 0.27 -4.13 13.13
N LYS A 120 -0.24 -5.26 12.68
CA LYS A 120 -0.96 -5.36 11.42
C LYS A 120 -2.28 -4.60 11.50
N ARG A 121 -2.52 -3.70 10.58
CA ARG A 121 -3.78 -2.97 10.42
C ARG A 121 -4.89 -3.83 9.83
N VAL A 122 -6.10 -3.31 9.76
CA VAL A 122 -7.15 -3.86 8.90
C VAL A 122 -6.63 -3.89 7.45
N GLU A 123 -6.95 -4.94 6.72
CA GLU A 123 -6.51 -5.12 5.32
C GLU A 123 -6.95 -3.93 4.45
N ASN A 124 -6.02 -3.37 3.68
CA ASN A 124 -6.28 -2.30 2.71
C ASN A 124 -5.58 -2.59 1.39
N ARG A 125 -6.28 -3.18 0.45
CA ARG A 125 -5.77 -3.42 -0.91
C ARG A 125 -5.83 -2.18 -1.79
N GLY A 126 -6.74 -1.26 -1.52
CA GLY A 126 -7.04 -0.07 -2.31
C GLY A 126 -8.45 0.42 -2.01
N THR A 127 -8.92 0.20 -0.79
CA THR A 127 -10.16 0.80 -0.29
C THR A 127 -9.97 2.29 -0.09
N TYR A 128 -8.78 2.70 0.33
CA TYR A 128 -8.36 4.10 0.49
C TYR A 128 -6.85 4.23 0.29
N SER A 129 -6.40 5.43 -0.03
CA SER A 129 -4.98 5.77 -0.11
C SER A 129 -4.38 5.79 1.29
N THR A 130 -3.38 4.95 1.55
CA THR A 130 -2.75 4.90 2.87
C THR A 130 -1.94 6.16 3.11
N PRO A 131 -2.25 6.97 4.15
CA PRO A 131 -1.52 8.19 4.47
C PRO A 131 -0.11 7.86 4.95
N ILE A 132 0.87 8.67 4.54
CA ILE A 132 2.29 8.49 4.89
C ILE A 132 2.91 9.73 5.55
N GLY A 133 2.25 10.89 5.52
CA GLY A 133 2.82 12.16 5.96
C GLY A 133 3.17 12.22 7.46
N GLY A 134 2.41 11.53 8.32
CA GLY A 134 2.67 11.41 9.76
C GLY A 134 3.79 10.45 10.13
N ALA A 135 4.31 9.65 9.17
CA ALA A 135 5.38 8.71 9.45
C ALA A 135 6.74 9.40 9.56
N SER A 136 7.50 9.12 10.62
CA SER A 136 8.91 9.49 10.72
C SER A 136 9.77 8.61 9.81
N ARG A 137 9.33 7.36 9.61
CA ARG A 137 9.94 6.42 8.69
C ARG A 137 8.96 5.31 8.29
N ILE A 138 9.19 4.76 7.12
CA ILE A 138 8.48 3.60 6.59
C ILE A 138 9.49 2.46 6.49
N GLU A 139 9.21 1.35 7.15
CA GLU A 139 10.06 0.16 7.16
C GLU A 139 9.41 -0.92 6.31
N ILE A 140 10.14 -1.43 5.33
CA ILE A 140 9.64 -2.42 4.36
C ILE A 140 10.42 -3.71 4.55
N LEU A 141 9.75 -4.74 5.07
CA LEU A 141 10.30 -6.09 5.17
C LEU A 141 9.80 -6.93 4.00
N ARG A 142 10.71 -7.52 3.24
CA ARG A 142 10.38 -8.37 2.08
C ARG A 142 10.34 -9.82 2.48
N GLY A 143 9.32 -10.53 1.98
CA GLY A 143 9.04 -11.91 2.36
C GLY A 143 8.20 -12.01 3.65
N PRO A 144 7.85 -13.22 4.09
CA PRO A 144 6.91 -13.42 5.19
C PRO A 144 7.40 -12.76 6.48
N PRO A 145 6.48 -12.25 7.32
CA PRO A 145 6.83 -11.68 8.62
C PRO A 145 7.50 -12.73 9.50
N THR A 146 8.29 -12.25 10.46
CA THR A 146 8.94 -13.12 11.44
C THR A 146 7.94 -13.61 12.49
N PRO A 147 8.27 -14.65 13.26
CA PRO A 147 7.38 -15.26 14.25
C PRO A 147 6.76 -14.30 15.26
N VAL A 148 7.41 -13.17 15.56
CA VAL A 148 6.87 -12.16 16.48
C VAL A 148 5.49 -11.64 16.05
N TYR A 149 5.23 -11.60 14.75
CA TYR A 149 4.00 -11.00 14.18
C TYR A 149 2.87 -12.00 13.91
N GLY A 150 3.18 -13.30 13.93
CA GLY A 150 2.20 -14.34 13.61
C GLY A 150 1.90 -14.45 12.12
N ALA A 151 0.62 -14.67 11.79
CA ALA A 151 0.21 -14.84 10.40
C ALA A 151 0.39 -13.59 9.56
N GLY A 152 0.97 -13.76 8.37
CA GLY A 152 1.14 -12.67 7.42
C GLY A 152 1.49 -13.14 6.01
N LYS A 153 1.27 -12.27 5.04
CA LYS A 153 1.47 -12.57 3.62
C LYS A 153 2.94 -12.68 3.26
N VAL A 154 3.24 -13.52 2.29
CA VAL A 154 4.61 -13.76 1.79
C VAL A 154 5.22 -12.55 1.08
N GLY A 155 4.43 -11.62 0.58
CA GLY A 155 4.93 -10.36 0.02
C GLY A 155 5.76 -9.59 1.02
N GLY A 156 5.28 -9.53 2.25
CA GLY A 156 5.95 -8.82 3.34
C GLY A 156 5.05 -7.79 4.00
N LEU A 157 5.68 -6.88 4.70
CA LEU A 157 4.98 -5.82 5.42
C LEU A 157 5.58 -4.45 5.13
N VAL A 158 4.72 -3.45 5.22
CA VAL A 158 5.05 -2.01 5.21
C VAL A 158 4.65 -1.45 6.56
N ASN A 159 5.63 -1.13 7.41
CA ASN A 159 5.41 -0.67 8.78
C ASN A 159 5.62 0.82 8.88
N PHE A 160 4.59 1.54 9.30
CA PHE A 160 4.62 2.97 9.51
C PHE A 160 4.98 3.25 10.98
N ILE A 161 6.06 3.98 11.19
CA ILE A 161 6.48 4.46 12.50
C ILE A 161 6.09 5.94 12.59
N PRO A 162 5.17 6.31 13.50
CA PRO A 162 4.73 7.69 13.63
C PRO A 162 5.86 8.63 14.07
N LYS A 163 5.73 9.90 13.75
CA LYS A 163 6.54 10.96 14.32
C LYS A 163 6.27 11.06 15.82
N SER A 164 7.28 11.48 16.58
CA SER A 164 7.20 11.63 18.02
C SER A 164 8.04 12.82 18.48
N ALA A 165 7.89 13.24 19.73
CA ALA A 165 8.74 14.26 20.34
C ALA A 165 10.14 13.72 20.70
N ARG A 166 10.63 12.77 19.91
CA ARG A 166 11.99 12.24 20.03
C ARG A 166 12.67 12.23 18.67
N ASP A 167 13.85 12.80 18.63
CA ASP A 167 14.76 12.70 17.50
C ASP A 167 15.87 11.66 17.81
N GLU A 168 16.05 10.66 16.95
CA GLU A 168 16.98 9.53 17.16
C GLU A 168 16.88 8.87 18.56
N GLY A 169 15.65 8.82 19.11
CA GLY A 169 15.38 8.26 20.45
C GLY A 169 15.65 9.23 21.61
N ARG A 170 16.17 10.43 21.36
CA ARG A 170 16.36 11.50 22.34
C ARG A 170 15.15 12.41 22.37
N LEU A 171 14.69 12.78 23.57
CA LEU A 171 13.63 13.76 23.73
C LEU A 171 14.08 15.11 23.15
N LEU A 172 13.18 15.78 22.45
CA LEU A 172 13.40 17.16 21.99
C LEU A 172 13.83 18.02 23.16
N ALA A 173 14.78 18.90 22.93
CA ALA A 173 15.25 19.85 23.96
C ALA A 173 14.24 21.00 24.16
N GLU A 174 13.62 21.42 23.06
CA GLU A 174 12.68 22.53 22.99
C GLU A 174 11.46 22.16 22.13
N PRO A 175 10.35 22.89 22.22
CA PRO A 175 9.24 22.73 21.29
C PRO A 175 9.68 23.05 19.86
N GLU A 176 9.31 22.16 18.92
CA GLU A 176 9.56 22.34 17.48
C GLU A 176 8.25 22.22 16.71
N GLY A 177 8.07 23.07 15.70
CA GLY A 177 6.90 23.04 14.86
C GLY A 177 7.24 23.27 13.39
N GLU A 178 6.33 22.82 12.53
CA GLU A 178 6.39 23.02 11.10
C GLU A 178 4.99 23.17 10.53
N VAL A 179 4.82 24.11 9.62
CA VAL A 179 3.62 24.21 8.78
C VAL A 179 4.03 24.30 7.32
N SER A 180 3.27 23.65 6.45
CA SER A 180 3.50 23.74 5.02
C SER A 180 2.23 23.90 4.21
N ALA A 181 2.35 24.56 3.05
CA ALA A 181 1.31 24.65 2.05
C ALA A 181 1.88 24.26 0.69
N THR A 182 1.20 23.35 0.00
CA THR A 182 1.59 22.85 -1.32
C THR A 182 0.51 23.18 -2.33
N VAL A 183 0.92 23.76 -3.46
CA VAL A 183 0.08 24.04 -4.63
C VAL A 183 0.71 23.40 -5.87
N GLY A 184 -0.07 23.16 -6.91
CA GLY A 184 0.48 22.57 -8.14
C GLY A 184 -0.56 22.35 -9.22
N ASP A 185 -0.19 21.52 -10.20
CA ASP A 185 -1.09 21.10 -11.26
C ASP A 185 -2.40 20.51 -10.71
N TYR A 186 -3.43 20.59 -11.51
CA TYR A 186 -4.77 20.06 -11.19
C TYR A 186 -5.33 20.61 -9.88
N ASN A 187 -5.14 21.92 -9.66
CA ASN A 187 -5.63 22.61 -8.46
C ASN A 187 -5.18 21.92 -7.16
N LYS A 188 -3.95 21.39 -7.15
CA LYS A 188 -3.36 20.77 -5.96
C LYS A 188 -3.39 21.75 -4.79
N LYS A 189 -3.97 21.31 -3.68
CA LYS A 189 -4.04 22.04 -2.42
C LYS A 189 -3.82 21.07 -1.28
N LEU A 190 -2.66 21.12 -0.66
CA LEU A 190 -2.32 20.28 0.49
C LEU A 190 -1.73 21.19 1.56
N VAL A 191 -2.25 21.07 2.77
CA VAL A 191 -1.72 21.77 3.95
C VAL A 191 -1.32 20.73 4.99
N THR A 192 -0.13 20.89 5.57
CA THR A 192 0.32 20.05 6.69
C THR A 192 0.74 20.93 7.85
N GLY A 193 0.61 20.40 9.06
CA GLY A 193 1.10 21.02 10.28
C GLY A 193 1.60 19.95 11.24
N GLN A 194 2.72 20.22 11.90
CA GLN A 194 3.23 19.35 12.96
C GLN A 194 3.82 20.16 14.09
N PHE A 195 3.72 19.59 15.30
CA PHE A 195 4.26 20.21 16.50
C PHE A 195 4.67 19.14 17.49
N GLY A 196 5.89 19.23 17.99
CA GLY A 196 6.43 18.37 19.03
C GLY A 196 6.93 19.22 20.20
N ALA A 197 6.71 18.76 21.42
CA ALA A 197 7.17 19.46 22.61
C ALA A 197 7.60 18.48 23.70
N PRO A 198 8.70 18.77 24.43
CA PRO A 198 9.01 18.09 25.67
C PRO A 198 7.99 18.50 26.75
N VAL A 199 7.57 17.54 27.56
CA VAL A 199 6.57 17.75 28.62
C VAL A 199 7.03 17.05 29.88
N THR A 200 6.88 17.73 31.02
CA THR A 200 7.11 17.16 32.36
C THR A 200 5.82 17.15 33.14
N LEU A 201 5.37 15.98 33.61
CA LEU A 201 4.15 15.78 34.38
C LEU A 201 4.54 15.18 35.75
N GLY A 202 4.76 16.00 36.76
CA GLY A 202 5.29 15.56 38.02
C GLY A 202 6.71 14.99 37.88
N GLN A 203 6.88 13.69 38.12
CA GLN A 203 8.16 13.00 37.91
C GLN A 203 8.32 12.41 36.50
N ALA A 204 7.24 12.32 35.75
CA ALA A 204 7.27 11.78 34.39
C ALA A 204 7.86 12.83 33.43
N ARG A 205 8.86 12.42 32.62
CA ARG A 205 9.48 13.23 31.58
C ARG A 205 9.21 12.55 30.24
N GLY A 206 8.74 13.32 29.28
CA GLY A 206 8.43 12.79 27.97
C GLY A 206 8.07 13.90 27.00
N GLY A 207 7.33 13.56 25.96
CA GLY A 207 6.89 14.53 24.99
C GLY A 207 5.59 14.16 24.32
N ILE A 208 5.01 15.14 23.69
CA ILE A 208 3.82 15.00 22.84
C ILE A 208 4.17 15.47 21.43
N PHE A 209 3.57 14.83 20.43
CA PHE A 209 3.71 15.22 19.05
C PHE A 209 2.36 15.12 18.35
N VAL A 210 2.03 16.13 17.56
CA VAL A 210 0.81 16.19 16.75
C VAL A 210 1.19 16.42 15.29
N TYR A 211 0.56 15.67 14.40
CA TYR A 211 0.62 15.87 12.96
C TYR A 211 -0.78 16.00 12.39
N GLY A 212 -0.99 16.97 11.52
CA GLY A 212 -2.23 17.17 10.78
C GLY A 212 -1.98 17.38 9.29
N GLU A 213 -2.87 16.84 8.46
CA GLU A 213 -2.82 16.99 7.01
C GLU A 213 -4.23 17.14 6.45
N ALA A 214 -4.40 18.03 5.47
CA ALA A 214 -5.64 18.19 4.73
C ALA A 214 -5.36 18.45 3.26
N GLU A 215 -6.01 17.68 2.38
CA GLU A 215 -5.96 17.82 0.94
C GLU A 215 -7.36 18.07 0.36
N ASP A 216 -7.46 19.01 -0.60
CA ASP A 216 -8.62 19.21 -1.48
C ASP A 216 -8.10 19.57 -2.87
N SER A 217 -7.93 18.58 -3.71
CA SER A 217 -7.26 18.68 -5.01
C SER A 217 -8.14 18.10 -6.13
N HIS A 218 -7.77 18.39 -7.37
CA HIS A 218 -8.16 17.59 -8.52
C HIS A 218 -7.05 16.58 -8.82
N SER A 219 -7.38 15.47 -9.47
CA SER A 219 -6.42 14.51 -9.99
C SER A 219 -6.00 14.84 -11.42
N TYR A 220 -4.91 14.25 -11.87
CA TYR A 220 -4.60 14.12 -13.28
C TYR A 220 -5.79 13.54 -14.06
N TYR A 221 -6.49 12.55 -13.52
CA TYR A 221 -7.67 11.95 -14.13
C TYR A 221 -8.90 12.82 -13.95
N LYS A 222 -9.61 13.09 -15.05
CA LYS A 222 -10.85 13.86 -15.03
C LYS A 222 -11.92 13.14 -14.21
N GLY A 223 -12.61 13.88 -13.34
CA GLY A 223 -13.66 13.34 -12.47
C GLY A 223 -13.18 12.72 -11.16
N VAL A 224 -11.86 12.66 -10.90
CA VAL A 224 -11.28 12.19 -9.65
C VAL A 224 -10.79 13.39 -8.83
N TYR A 225 -11.20 13.47 -7.56
CA TYR A 225 -10.94 14.59 -6.66
C TYR A 225 -10.35 14.11 -5.35
N PRO A 226 -9.01 13.99 -5.23
CA PRO A 226 -8.37 13.61 -3.97
C PRO A 226 -8.77 14.57 -2.85
N ARG A 227 -9.40 14.02 -1.81
CA ARG A 227 -9.87 14.75 -0.64
C ARG A 227 -9.67 13.90 0.60
N HIS A 228 -8.84 14.37 1.51
CA HIS A 228 -8.65 13.65 2.76
C HIS A 228 -8.21 14.57 3.89
N GLN A 229 -8.34 14.08 5.10
CA GLN A 229 -7.86 14.68 6.34
C GLN A 229 -7.23 13.62 7.22
N THR A 230 -6.08 13.93 7.79
CA THR A 230 -5.38 13.07 8.75
C THR A 230 -5.05 13.87 9.99
N LEU A 231 -5.28 13.27 11.15
CA LEU A 231 -4.76 13.77 12.43
C LEU A 231 -4.08 12.61 13.14
N GLU A 232 -2.84 12.82 13.56
CA GLU A 232 -2.05 11.86 14.31
C GLU A 232 -1.52 12.49 15.57
N LEU A 233 -1.63 11.75 16.68
CA LEU A 233 -1.11 12.12 17.99
C LEU A 233 -0.19 11.02 18.49
N SER A 234 0.99 11.38 18.97
CA SER A 234 1.87 10.47 19.69
C SER A 234 2.38 11.13 20.98
N SER A 235 2.53 10.33 22.01
CA SER A 235 3.14 10.74 23.26
C SER A 235 3.98 9.59 23.81
N ASP A 236 5.07 9.93 24.45
CA ASP A 236 5.91 8.97 25.14
C ASP A 236 6.52 9.59 26.41
N PHE A 237 6.51 8.84 27.51
CA PHE A 237 6.94 9.30 28.81
C PHE A 237 7.81 8.26 29.52
N ASP A 238 8.88 8.72 30.13
CA ASP A 238 9.57 8.04 31.18
C ASP A 238 8.90 8.39 32.52
N LEU A 239 8.33 7.39 33.17
CA LEU A 239 7.52 7.54 34.39
C LEU A 239 8.38 7.44 35.66
N GLY A 240 9.71 7.23 35.50
CA GLY A 240 10.63 6.98 36.60
C GLY A 240 10.65 5.51 37.02
N GLY A 241 11.68 5.15 37.80
CA GLY A 241 11.86 3.78 38.30
C GLY A 241 11.97 2.72 37.21
N GLY A 242 12.39 3.06 35.99
CA GLY A 242 12.48 2.17 34.85
C GLY A 242 11.14 1.90 34.12
N TRP A 243 10.08 2.59 34.46
CA TRP A 243 8.81 2.52 33.73
C TRP A 243 8.77 3.55 32.60
N SER A 244 8.29 3.14 31.43
CA SER A 244 7.99 4.03 30.31
C SER A 244 6.66 3.67 29.64
N THR A 245 6.02 4.68 29.05
CA THR A 245 4.76 4.50 28.32
C THR A 245 4.77 5.27 27.00
N ALA A 246 4.08 4.73 25.99
CA ALA A 246 3.79 5.44 24.75
C ALA A 246 2.31 5.26 24.41
N VAL A 247 1.62 6.36 24.11
CA VAL A 247 0.19 6.39 23.79
C VAL A 247 -0.02 7.26 22.58
N GLY A 248 -0.89 6.85 21.69
CA GLY A 248 -1.23 7.68 20.55
C GLY A 248 -2.22 7.02 19.60
N GLY A 249 -2.38 7.66 18.46
CA GLY A 249 -3.29 7.16 17.43
C GLY A 249 -3.37 8.08 16.23
N MET A 250 -4.11 7.62 15.24
CA MET A 250 -4.35 8.32 13.99
C MET A 250 -5.83 8.19 13.62
N VAL A 251 -6.42 9.28 13.16
CA VAL A 251 -7.71 9.28 12.47
C VAL A 251 -7.49 9.78 11.05
N TYR A 252 -8.14 9.11 10.11
CA TYR A 252 -8.10 9.45 8.69
C TYR A 252 -9.51 9.45 8.14
N HIS A 253 -9.83 10.48 7.39
CA HIS A 253 -11.07 10.61 6.63
C HIS A 253 -10.75 10.90 5.17
N SER A 254 -11.43 10.22 4.24
CA SER A 254 -11.34 10.49 2.81
C SER A 254 -12.70 10.33 2.14
N ASP A 255 -13.00 11.20 1.20
CA ASP A 255 -14.14 11.09 0.27
C ASP A 255 -13.70 11.17 -1.21
N GLY A 256 -12.41 11.07 -1.46
CA GLY A 256 -11.77 11.25 -2.77
C GLY A 256 -11.08 10.03 -3.37
N ASP A 257 -11.09 8.87 -2.69
CA ASP A 257 -10.41 7.65 -3.14
C ASP A 257 -11.33 6.83 -4.09
N VAL A 258 -11.77 7.44 -5.19
CA VAL A 258 -12.63 6.78 -6.17
C VAL A 258 -11.80 5.87 -7.07
N GLN A 259 -12.22 4.61 -7.16
CA GLN A 259 -11.58 3.60 -7.99
C GLN A 259 -11.98 3.74 -9.46
N THR A 260 -11.03 3.49 -10.38
CA THR A 260 -11.26 3.44 -11.83
C THR A 260 -10.40 2.37 -12.48
N PRO A 261 -10.94 1.59 -13.44
CA PRO A 261 -10.14 0.64 -14.23
C PRO A 261 -9.26 1.35 -15.27
N GLY A 262 -9.36 2.68 -15.40
CA GLY A 262 -8.69 3.41 -16.48
C GLY A 262 -9.42 3.33 -17.80
N TRP A 263 -8.75 2.92 -18.86
CA TRP A 263 -9.32 2.73 -20.20
C TRP A 263 -9.92 1.34 -20.34
N ASN A 264 -11.14 1.27 -20.85
CA ASN A 264 -11.79 0.03 -21.26
C ASN A 264 -11.58 -0.26 -22.77
N ARG A 265 -12.16 -1.33 -23.29
CA ARG A 265 -12.04 -1.77 -24.70
C ARG A 265 -10.61 -1.87 -25.17
N LEU A 266 -9.78 -2.59 -24.38
CA LEU A 266 -8.35 -2.65 -24.61
C LEU A 266 -8.01 -3.33 -25.94
N THR A 267 -7.21 -2.60 -26.73
CA THR A 267 -6.53 -3.11 -27.93
C THR A 267 -5.06 -2.74 -27.86
N GLN A 268 -4.20 -3.39 -28.63
CA GLN A 268 -2.80 -2.98 -28.70
C GLN A 268 -2.68 -1.57 -29.32
N ASP A 269 -3.53 -1.22 -30.26
CA ASP A 269 -3.56 0.09 -30.91
C ASP A 269 -3.97 1.20 -29.93
N LEU A 270 -4.87 0.90 -29.00
CA LEU A 270 -5.21 1.83 -27.92
C LEU A 270 -3.99 2.10 -27.03
N ILE A 271 -3.22 1.08 -26.69
CA ILE A 271 -2.02 1.24 -25.83
C ILE A 271 -0.90 1.96 -26.57
N ASP A 272 -0.64 1.58 -27.82
CA ASP A 272 0.51 2.10 -28.58
C ASP A 272 0.25 3.49 -29.18
N HIS A 273 -1.00 3.75 -29.60
CA HIS A 273 -1.34 4.96 -30.35
C HIS A 273 -2.47 5.78 -29.74
N GLY A 274 -3.16 5.28 -28.70
CA GLY A 274 -4.30 5.94 -28.09
C GLY A 274 -5.58 5.87 -28.93
N VAL A 275 -5.67 4.94 -29.90
CA VAL A 275 -6.83 4.76 -30.78
C VAL A 275 -7.88 3.93 -30.07
N TYR A 276 -8.95 4.58 -29.66
CA TYR A 276 -10.07 4.01 -28.92
C TYR A 276 -11.21 3.63 -29.86
N ILE A 277 -11.81 2.47 -29.65
CA ILE A 277 -13.01 2.02 -30.36
C ILE A 277 -14.23 2.70 -29.72
N THR A 278 -14.91 3.53 -30.49
CA THR A 278 -16.14 4.23 -30.09
C THR A 278 -17.38 3.38 -30.32
N GLY A 279 -18.52 3.82 -29.86
CA GLY A 279 -19.83 3.26 -30.07
C GLY A 279 -20.60 3.09 -28.76
N ARG A 280 -21.90 3.25 -28.86
CA ARG A 280 -22.83 3.17 -27.73
C ARG A 280 -23.90 2.13 -28.02
N ASP A 281 -24.44 1.60 -26.95
CA ASP A 281 -25.60 0.69 -26.96
C ASP A 281 -26.84 1.51 -26.65
N THR A 282 -27.74 1.63 -27.60
CA THR A 282 -29.02 2.37 -27.46
C THR A 282 -30.12 1.54 -26.80
N SER A 283 -29.93 0.27 -26.56
CA SER A 283 -30.89 -0.57 -25.82
C SER A 283 -30.98 -0.24 -24.33
N LEU A 284 -29.93 0.40 -23.78
CA LEU A 284 -29.93 0.89 -22.40
C LEU A 284 -30.57 2.27 -22.33
N ILE A 285 -31.80 2.31 -21.87
CA ILE A 285 -32.65 3.51 -21.84
C ILE A 285 -33.06 3.79 -20.38
N ASP A 286 -32.81 5.00 -19.93
CA ASP A 286 -33.38 5.56 -18.71
C ASP A 286 -34.82 5.95 -19.03
N ALA A 287 -35.77 5.01 -18.87
CA ALA A 287 -37.15 5.15 -19.33
C ALA A 287 -37.97 6.07 -18.40
N ASP A 288 -37.62 6.12 -17.13
CA ASP A 288 -38.30 6.99 -16.15
C ASP A 288 -37.64 8.37 -16.02
N HIS A 289 -36.51 8.59 -16.72
CA HIS A 289 -35.76 9.86 -16.75
C HIS A 289 -35.25 10.31 -15.38
N ASN A 290 -34.92 9.36 -14.50
CA ASN A 290 -34.38 9.67 -13.18
C ASN A 290 -32.86 9.90 -13.18
N GLY A 291 -32.18 9.75 -14.30
CA GLY A 291 -30.75 9.94 -14.48
C GLY A 291 -29.93 8.70 -14.13
N ARG A 292 -30.53 7.51 -14.01
CA ARG A 292 -29.93 6.25 -13.66
C ARG A 292 -30.56 5.10 -14.40
N LEU A 293 -29.90 3.94 -14.35
CA LEU A 293 -30.49 2.68 -14.82
C LEU A 293 -30.90 1.82 -13.63
N SER A 294 -32.17 1.50 -13.55
CA SER A 294 -32.68 0.47 -12.64
C SER A 294 -32.36 -0.93 -13.17
N PRO A 295 -32.37 -1.99 -12.33
CA PRO A 295 -32.22 -3.36 -12.78
C PRO A 295 -33.20 -3.79 -13.88
N GLY A 296 -34.42 -3.25 -13.87
CA GLY A 296 -35.42 -3.51 -14.89
C GLY A 296 -35.08 -2.92 -16.27
N GLU A 297 -34.47 -1.74 -16.28
CA GLU A 297 -34.03 -1.04 -17.51
C GLU A 297 -32.74 -1.65 -18.06
N ILE A 298 -31.83 -2.10 -17.20
CA ILE A 298 -30.61 -2.81 -17.60
C ILE A 298 -30.95 -4.17 -18.26
N GLY A 299 -32.01 -4.81 -17.78
CA GLY A 299 -32.44 -6.10 -18.28
C GLY A 299 -31.59 -7.26 -17.81
N LYS A 300 -31.64 -8.36 -18.55
CA LYS A 300 -30.98 -9.62 -18.19
C LYS A 300 -29.51 -9.61 -18.61
N TYR A 301 -28.59 -9.94 -17.70
CA TYR A 301 -27.15 -10.03 -17.93
C TYR A 301 -26.48 -8.72 -18.41
N PRO A 302 -26.64 -7.62 -17.69
CA PRO A 302 -26.06 -6.34 -18.07
C PRO A 302 -24.53 -6.34 -18.04
N TYR A 303 -23.93 -7.24 -17.26
CA TYR A 303 -22.47 -7.42 -17.12
C TYR A 303 -21.86 -8.30 -18.23
N ALA A 304 -22.67 -8.95 -19.08
CA ALA A 304 -22.16 -9.81 -20.12
C ALA A 304 -21.66 -8.98 -21.33
N SER A 305 -20.43 -9.19 -21.72
CA SER A 305 -19.91 -8.79 -23.02
C SER A 305 -20.37 -9.78 -24.10
N ALA A 306 -20.16 -9.42 -25.38
CA ALA A 306 -20.44 -10.33 -26.49
C ALA A 306 -19.74 -11.69 -26.37
N LEU A 307 -18.60 -11.77 -25.68
CA LEU A 307 -17.88 -13.02 -25.42
C LEU A 307 -18.57 -13.92 -24.40
N TYR A 308 -19.34 -13.34 -23.49
CA TYR A 308 -20.10 -14.09 -22.50
C TYR A 308 -21.38 -14.73 -23.06
N LEU A 309 -21.94 -14.18 -24.12
CA LEU A 309 -23.24 -14.60 -24.63
C LEU A 309 -23.29 -16.10 -24.95
N PRO A 310 -22.31 -16.68 -25.67
CA PRO A 310 -22.30 -18.12 -25.92
C PRO A 310 -22.16 -18.95 -24.64
N TYR A 311 -21.42 -18.45 -23.67
CA TYR A 311 -21.24 -19.13 -22.39
C TYR A 311 -22.55 -19.23 -21.59
N TYR A 312 -23.38 -18.18 -21.64
CA TYR A 312 -24.69 -18.17 -21.01
C TYR A 312 -25.82 -18.69 -21.93
N GLY A 313 -25.48 -19.20 -23.10
CA GLY A 313 -26.44 -19.74 -24.05
C GLY A 313 -27.20 -18.68 -24.84
N PHE A 314 -26.70 -17.46 -24.96
CA PHE A 314 -27.27 -16.37 -25.75
C PHE A 314 -26.56 -16.24 -27.09
N PRO A 315 -27.28 -15.84 -28.16
CA PRO A 315 -26.65 -15.53 -29.43
C PRO A 315 -25.77 -14.26 -29.30
N THR A 316 -24.63 -14.27 -29.98
CA THR A 316 -23.71 -13.10 -30.02
C THR A 316 -24.30 -11.86 -30.73
N THR A 317 -25.46 -12.02 -31.36
CA THR A 317 -26.17 -10.96 -32.08
C THR A 317 -27.32 -10.38 -31.27
N ASP A 318 -27.44 -10.65 -29.99
CA ASP A 318 -28.47 -10.08 -29.14
C ASP A 318 -28.29 -8.55 -29.08
N ALA A 319 -29.33 -7.80 -29.44
CA ALA A 319 -29.30 -6.34 -29.56
C ALA A 319 -28.87 -5.62 -28.26
N ILE A 320 -29.22 -6.17 -27.08
CA ILE A 320 -28.82 -5.57 -25.78
C ILE A 320 -27.32 -5.64 -25.51
N HIS A 321 -26.55 -6.39 -26.31
CA HIS A 321 -25.11 -6.59 -26.14
C HIS A 321 -24.32 -6.05 -27.33
N THR A 322 -24.96 -5.33 -28.25
CA THR A 322 -24.35 -4.83 -29.47
C THR A 322 -24.21 -3.32 -29.45
N LEU A 323 -23.05 -2.80 -29.81
CA LEU A 323 -22.91 -1.36 -30.05
C LEU A 323 -23.54 -1.02 -31.38
N ASP A 324 -24.50 -0.09 -31.42
CA ASP A 324 -25.31 0.25 -32.59
C ASP A 324 -25.18 1.71 -33.03
N THR A 325 -24.64 2.59 -32.18
CA THR A 325 -24.58 4.03 -32.49
C THR A 325 -23.16 4.57 -32.32
N GLY A 326 -22.68 5.29 -33.34
CA GLY A 326 -21.40 5.98 -33.29
C GLY A 326 -20.19 5.04 -33.27
N VAL A 327 -20.35 3.83 -33.81
CA VAL A 327 -19.25 2.87 -33.95
C VAL A 327 -18.16 3.38 -34.88
N GLY A 328 -16.91 3.42 -34.40
CA GLY A 328 -15.78 3.96 -35.15
C GLY A 328 -14.54 3.99 -34.23
N THR A 329 -13.66 4.93 -34.49
CA THR A 329 -12.46 5.13 -33.66
C THR A 329 -12.22 6.62 -33.39
N THR A 330 -11.57 6.92 -32.24
CA THR A 330 -11.12 8.26 -31.87
C THR A 330 -9.81 8.19 -31.08
N LYS A 331 -9.09 9.30 -31.01
CA LYS A 331 -7.97 9.46 -30.07
C LYS A 331 -8.48 9.75 -28.68
N LEU A 332 -8.15 8.91 -27.73
CA LEU A 332 -8.55 9.09 -26.33
C LEU A 332 -7.53 9.97 -25.57
N ASP A 333 -8.05 10.98 -24.85
CA ASP A 333 -7.22 11.78 -23.93
C ASP A 333 -6.79 10.92 -22.74
N ARG A 334 -5.50 10.93 -22.42
CA ARG A 334 -4.91 10.17 -21.31
C ARG A 334 -5.52 10.47 -19.94
N ARG A 335 -6.11 11.64 -19.76
CA ARG A 335 -6.79 12.06 -18.55
C ARG A 335 -8.22 11.53 -18.44
N THR A 336 -8.79 11.05 -19.55
CA THR A 336 -10.12 10.44 -19.58
C THR A 336 -10.00 9.01 -19.08
N VAL A 337 -10.77 8.65 -18.07
CA VAL A 337 -10.84 7.30 -17.50
C VAL A 337 -12.29 6.92 -17.27
N TYR A 338 -12.53 5.63 -17.09
CA TYR A 338 -13.86 5.11 -16.79
C TYR A 338 -14.27 5.55 -15.37
N ILE A 339 -15.10 6.56 -15.28
CA ILE A 339 -15.66 7.12 -14.05
C ILE A 339 -17.02 7.76 -14.34
N SER A 340 -17.92 7.73 -13.39
CA SER A 340 -19.23 8.37 -13.46
C SER A 340 -19.32 9.49 -12.41
N PRO A 341 -20.11 10.54 -12.66
CA PRO A 341 -20.34 11.60 -11.66
C PRO A 341 -20.96 11.12 -10.35
N ALA A 342 -21.62 9.94 -10.36
CA ALA A 342 -22.21 9.34 -9.18
C ALA A 342 -21.24 8.47 -8.39
N ASP A 343 -20.05 8.19 -8.91
CA ASP A 343 -19.05 7.38 -8.25
C ASP A 343 -18.51 8.09 -7.02
N PHE A 344 -18.41 7.38 -5.92
CA PHE A 344 -17.86 7.90 -4.67
C PHE A 344 -17.19 6.81 -3.84
N SER A 345 -16.28 7.21 -2.98
CA SER A 345 -15.74 6.37 -1.92
C SER A 345 -15.52 7.23 -0.68
N ARG A 346 -16.14 6.85 0.44
CA ARG A 346 -16.01 7.52 1.73
C ARG A 346 -15.41 6.57 2.74
N THR A 347 -14.30 6.96 3.30
CA THR A 347 -13.53 6.13 4.23
C THR A 347 -13.27 6.87 5.54
N ASN A 348 -13.42 6.15 6.65
CA ASN A 348 -12.94 6.57 7.96
C ASN A 348 -12.06 5.47 8.53
N THR A 349 -10.88 5.82 9.03
CA THR A 349 -10.04 4.90 9.80
C THR A 349 -9.69 5.48 11.16
N GLN A 350 -9.52 4.61 12.14
CA GLN A 350 -9.09 4.96 13.49
C GLN A 350 -8.04 3.94 13.93
N THR A 351 -6.86 4.41 14.27
CA THR A 351 -5.76 3.59 14.79
C THR A 351 -5.40 4.09 16.17
N LEU A 352 -5.33 3.21 17.17
CA LEU A 352 -4.96 3.55 18.54
C LEU A 352 -3.89 2.58 19.03
N TYR A 353 -2.98 3.05 19.86
CA TYR A 353 -1.99 2.21 20.51
C TYR A 353 -1.69 2.68 21.94
N PHE A 354 -1.28 1.71 22.76
CA PHE A 354 -0.77 1.93 24.11
C PHE A 354 0.36 0.93 24.37
N ASP A 355 1.53 1.44 24.75
CA ASP A 355 2.67 0.66 25.18
C ASP A 355 3.01 1.01 26.64
N LEU A 356 3.25 -0.01 27.46
CA LEU A 356 3.80 0.13 28.80
C LEU A 356 5.00 -0.80 28.94
N ALA A 357 6.15 -0.25 29.26
CA ALA A 357 7.38 -1.02 29.42
C ALA A 357 8.00 -0.79 30.79
N LYS A 358 8.65 -1.84 31.30
CA LYS A 358 9.46 -1.82 32.52
C LYS A 358 10.87 -2.30 32.19
N ASP A 359 11.84 -1.43 32.36
CA ASP A 359 13.25 -1.80 32.43
C ASP A 359 13.54 -2.43 33.80
N LEU A 360 14.08 -3.65 33.80
CA LEU A 360 14.41 -4.43 34.97
C LEU A 360 15.91 -4.36 35.28
N GLY A 361 16.67 -3.60 34.50
CA GLY A 361 18.13 -3.54 34.58
C GLY A 361 18.81 -4.74 33.92
N GLY A 362 20.08 -4.58 33.56
CA GLY A 362 20.88 -5.64 32.92
C GLY A 362 20.32 -6.08 31.56
N ASP A 363 19.85 -5.13 30.72
CA ASP A 363 19.24 -5.36 29.40
C ASP A 363 17.97 -6.26 29.44
N ARG A 364 17.28 -6.30 30.58
CA ARG A 364 16.01 -7.03 30.75
C ARG A 364 14.84 -6.07 30.75
N SER A 365 13.79 -6.41 30.02
CA SER A 365 12.59 -5.59 30.01
C SER A 365 11.32 -6.41 29.78
N ILE A 366 10.22 -5.94 30.37
CA ILE A 366 8.88 -6.44 30.10
C ILE A 366 8.11 -5.33 29.39
N LYS A 367 7.35 -5.67 28.34
CA LYS A 367 6.53 -4.72 27.59
C LYS A 367 5.14 -5.28 27.37
N LEU A 368 4.13 -4.50 27.73
CA LEU A 368 2.73 -4.69 27.33
C LEU A 368 2.43 -3.72 26.19
N GLN A 369 1.78 -4.21 25.15
CA GLN A 369 1.35 -3.41 24.01
C GLN A 369 -0.11 -3.72 23.69
N LEU A 370 -0.92 -2.67 23.51
CA LEU A 370 -2.30 -2.76 23.06
C LEU A 370 -2.44 -1.97 21.76
N PHE A 371 -3.18 -2.54 20.83
CA PHE A 371 -3.42 -1.95 19.52
C PHE A 371 -4.87 -2.13 19.09
N HIS A 372 -5.42 -1.10 18.47
CA HIS A 372 -6.74 -1.14 17.86
C HIS A 372 -6.72 -0.40 16.52
N ASP A 373 -7.34 -0.98 15.49
CA ASP A 373 -7.51 -0.36 14.19
C ASP A 373 -8.92 -0.65 13.66
N ARG A 374 -9.58 0.36 13.10
CA ARG A 374 -10.92 0.25 12.51
C ARG A 374 -10.93 0.89 11.14
N LEU A 375 -11.61 0.24 10.20
CA LEU A 375 -11.90 0.71 8.86
C LEU A 375 -13.40 0.72 8.61
N GLN A 376 -13.93 1.87 8.23
CA GLN A 376 -15.28 2.02 7.71
C GLN A 376 -15.20 2.59 6.30
N ASN A 377 -15.82 1.93 5.35
CA ASN A 377 -15.91 2.41 3.98
C ASN A 377 -17.32 2.22 3.42
N ARG A 378 -17.76 3.18 2.65
CA ARG A 378 -18.96 3.11 1.82
C ARG A 378 -18.60 3.66 0.45
N ARG A 379 -18.78 2.86 -0.59
CA ARG A 379 -18.45 3.24 -1.95
C ARG A 379 -19.54 2.79 -2.95
N PHE A 380 -19.62 3.53 -4.01
CA PHE A 380 -20.29 3.14 -5.26
C PHE A 380 -19.33 3.44 -6.41
N VAL A 381 -19.08 2.47 -7.27
CA VAL A 381 -18.28 2.61 -8.46
C VAL A 381 -19.00 1.92 -9.62
N SER A 382 -19.33 2.70 -10.65
CA SER A 382 -20.18 2.26 -11.75
C SER A 382 -19.57 1.15 -12.61
N TYR A 383 -18.24 1.00 -12.62
CA TYR A 383 -17.58 -0.13 -13.28
C TYR A 383 -17.53 -1.41 -12.44
N GLY A 384 -17.65 -1.28 -11.16
CA GLY A 384 -17.50 -2.37 -10.21
C GLY A 384 -18.82 -2.67 -9.51
N TYR A 385 -18.99 -2.09 -8.33
CA TYR A 385 -20.16 -2.41 -7.52
C TYR A 385 -20.26 -1.49 -6.30
N PRO A 386 -21.48 -1.32 -5.77
CA PRO A 386 -21.64 -0.75 -4.45
C PRO A 386 -21.09 -1.70 -3.39
N ALA A 387 -20.37 -1.13 -2.41
CA ALA A 387 -19.83 -1.91 -1.31
C ALA A 387 -19.85 -1.13 0.00
N THR A 388 -19.99 -1.84 1.11
CA THR A 388 -19.74 -1.31 2.46
C THR A 388 -18.83 -2.22 3.23
N THR A 389 -17.98 -1.62 4.05
CA THR A 389 -17.10 -2.31 4.99
C THR A 389 -17.18 -1.64 6.35
N ASP A 390 -17.34 -2.40 7.41
CA ASP A 390 -17.05 -2.00 8.80
C ASP A 390 -16.25 -3.13 9.44
N ALA A 391 -14.95 -2.90 9.62
CA ALA A 391 -14.00 -3.89 10.09
C ALA A 391 -13.14 -3.30 11.18
N LYS A 392 -12.89 -4.08 12.23
CA LYS A 392 -12.02 -3.70 13.34
C LYS A 392 -11.13 -4.85 13.76
N VAL A 393 -9.95 -4.50 14.20
CA VAL A 393 -8.97 -5.44 14.74
C VAL A 393 -8.40 -4.88 16.03
N SER A 394 -8.17 -5.74 17.01
CA SER A 394 -7.46 -5.38 18.23
C SER A 394 -6.43 -6.46 18.56
N GLU A 395 -5.33 -6.06 19.14
CA GLU A 395 -4.27 -6.98 19.57
C GLU A 395 -3.69 -6.56 20.92
N ALA A 396 -3.50 -7.54 21.80
CA ALA A 396 -2.72 -7.39 23.01
C ALA A 396 -1.46 -8.27 22.90
N ARG A 397 -0.30 -7.73 23.24
CA ARG A 397 0.98 -8.43 23.19
C ARG A 397 1.78 -8.15 24.45
N VAL A 398 2.32 -9.21 25.05
CA VAL A 398 3.26 -9.10 26.16
C VAL A 398 4.60 -9.74 25.74
N THR A 399 5.68 -9.06 26.01
CA THR A 399 7.04 -9.54 25.70
C THR A 399 7.96 -9.39 26.89
N TYR A 400 8.89 -10.32 27.03
CA TYR A 400 10.02 -10.26 27.95
C TYR A 400 11.31 -10.42 27.17
N ALA A 401 12.15 -9.40 27.22
CA ALA A 401 13.48 -9.40 26.61
C ALA A 401 14.54 -9.62 27.70
N PHE A 402 15.53 -10.45 27.42
CA PHE A 402 16.64 -10.71 28.34
C PHE A 402 17.92 -11.12 27.61
N PRO A 403 19.09 -10.71 28.12
CA PRO A 403 20.36 -11.17 27.61
C PRO A 403 20.72 -12.53 28.22
N THR A 404 21.54 -13.30 27.50
CA THR A 404 22.15 -14.54 27.98
C THR A 404 23.61 -14.54 27.55
N ASP A 405 24.53 -14.82 28.48
CA ASP A 405 25.93 -15.01 28.19
C ASP A 405 26.33 -16.42 28.69
N LEU A 406 26.77 -17.22 27.75
CA LEU A 406 27.20 -18.62 28.00
C LEU A 406 28.62 -18.83 27.47
N GLY A 407 29.64 -18.39 28.24
CA GLY A 407 31.04 -18.69 27.95
C GLY A 407 31.54 -18.19 26.59
N GLY A 408 31.26 -16.92 26.23
CA GLY A 408 31.65 -16.30 24.96
C GLY A 408 30.57 -16.30 23.87
N VAL A 409 29.41 -16.89 24.15
CA VAL A 409 28.22 -16.81 23.33
C VAL A 409 27.28 -15.75 23.93
N ARG A 410 27.15 -14.61 23.27
CA ARG A 410 26.22 -13.55 23.68
C ARG A 410 24.91 -13.69 22.95
N ALA A 411 23.82 -13.77 23.67
CA ALA A 411 22.50 -13.81 23.08
C ALA A 411 21.54 -12.76 23.68
N LYS A 412 20.67 -12.23 22.87
CA LYS A 412 19.48 -11.48 23.28
C LYS A 412 18.27 -12.30 22.91
N ALA A 413 17.45 -12.66 23.89
CA ALA A 413 16.22 -13.41 23.67
C ALA A 413 14.99 -12.52 23.93
N LEU A 414 13.96 -12.73 23.14
CA LEU A 414 12.63 -12.15 23.29
C LEU A 414 11.63 -13.29 23.32
N VAL A 415 10.92 -13.43 24.42
CA VAL A 415 9.78 -14.34 24.53
C VAL A 415 8.50 -13.56 24.69
N GLY A 416 7.39 -14.08 24.20
CA GLY A 416 6.13 -13.35 24.36
C GLY A 416 4.91 -14.13 23.95
N GLY A 417 3.75 -13.52 24.20
CA GLY A 417 2.46 -13.99 23.77
C GLY A 417 1.65 -12.85 23.19
N SER A 418 0.75 -13.19 22.27
CA SER A 418 -0.20 -12.22 21.74
C SER A 418 -1.58 -12.83 21.53
N HIS A 419 -2.57 -11.98 21.67
CA HIS A 419 -3.96 -12.29 21.34
C HIS A 419 -4.49 -11.21 20.42
N ARG A 420 -4.90 -11.62 19.22
CA ARG A 420 -5.46 -10.75 18.19
C ARG A 420 -6.88 -11.23 17.87
N TRP A 421 -7.81 -10.30 17.76
CA TRP A 421 -9.17 -10.58 17.32
C TRP A 421 -9.63 -9.58 16.28
N PHE A 422 -10.42 -10.07 15.37
CA PHE A 422 -11.02 -9.34 14.27
C PHE A 422 -12.54 -9.52 14.29
N GLU A 423 -13.24 -8.49 13.93
CA GLU A 423 -14.66 -8.52 13.60
C GLU A 423 -14.92 -7.59 12.42
N GLY A 424 -15.64 -8.08 11.42
CA GLY A 424 -15.98 -7.27 10.25
C GLY A 424 -17.28 -7.71 9.59
N ARG A 425 -17.91 -6.73 8.95
CA ARG A 425 -19.03 -6.94 8.01
C ARG A 425 -18.68 -6.29 6.69
N ARG A 426 -18.77 -7.05 5.61
CA ARG A 426 -18.60 -6.59 4.24
C ARG A 426 -19.84 -6.90 3.44
N ARG A 427 -20.35 -5.92 2.71
CA ARG A 427 -21.47 -6.09 1.79
C ARG A 427 -21.06 -5.62 0.40
N GLU A 428 -21.45 -6.36 -0.61
CA GLU A 428 -21.18 -6.06 -2.02
C GLU A 428 -22.36 -6.51 -2.87
N SER A 429 -22.65 -5.74 -3.91
CA SER A 429 -23.64 -6.10 -4.94
C SER A 429 -22.92 -6.14 -6.30
N PHE A 430 -22.38 -7.30 -6.63
CA PHE A 430 -21.42 -7.47 -7.71
C PHE A 430 -22.08 -7.72 -9.08
N ASN A 431 -23.17 -8.51 -9.13
CA ASN A 431 -23.77 -8.97 -10.39
C ASN A 431 -25.08 -8.28 -10.74
N SER A 432 -25.72 -7.61 -9.80
CA SER A 432 -27.07 -7.07 -9.99
C SER A 432 -27.09 -5.64 -10.53
N GLY A 433 -25.97 -5.00 -10.71
CA GLY A 433 -25.93 -3.61 -11.12
C GLY A 433 -24.72 -3.26 -12.00
N LEU A 434 -24.06 -4.25 -12.57
CA LEU A 434 -22.91 -4.02 -13.45
C LEU A 434 -23.35 -4.00 -14.91
N ILE A 435 -22.88 -2.99 -15.62
CA ILE A 435 -22.81 -3.00 -17.07
C ILE A 435 -21.42 -3.51 -17.45
N ALA A 436 -21.34 -4.41 -18.44
CA ALA A 436 -20.05 -4.88 -18.94
C ALA A 436 -19.18 -3.66 -19.34
N LEU A 437 -17.93 -3.66 -18.90
CA LEU A 437 -17.03 -2.53 -19.07
C LEU A 437 -16.86 -2.10 -20.53
N ASP A 438 -16.94 -3.04 -21.46
CA ASP A 438 -16.80 -2.80 -22.90
C ASP A 438 -18.02 -2.10 -23.52
N ARG A 439 -19.16 -2.03 -22.84
CA ARG A 439 -20.38 -1.42 -23.38
C ARG A 439 -20.38 0.10 -23.29
N ARG A 440 -19.72 0.69 -22.29
CA ARG A 440 -19.65 2.14 -22.15
C ARG A 440 -18.59 2.73 -23.08
N ASP A 441 -18.97 3.79 -23.78
CA ASP A 441 -18.06 4.64 -24.56
C ASP A 441 -17.53 5.79 -23.69
N ILE A 442 -16.29 5.67 -23.18
CA ILE A 442 -15.70 6.70 -22.33
C ILE A 442 -15.20 7.92 -23.10
N SER A 443 -15.13 7.86 -24.43
CA SER A 443 -14.84 9.04 -25.26
C SER A 443 -16.03 9.98 -25.35
N PHE A 444 -17.21 9.51 -25.03
CA PHE A 444 -18.43 10.27 -24.94
C PHE A 444 -18.70 10.67 -23.49
N GLY A 445 -19.21 11.86 -23.28
CA GLY A 445 -19.47 12.37 -21.92
C GLY A 445 -20.39 11.47 -21.10
N PRO A 446 -20.45 11.68 -19.77
CA PRO A 446 -21.36 10.92 -18.93
C PRO A 446 -22.81 11.08 -19.37
N THR A 447 -23.56 9.98 -19.39
CA THR A 447 -24.96 9.89 -19.73
C THR A 447 -25.76 9.27 -18.59
N PRO A 448 -27.08 9.32 -18.54
CA PRO A 448 -27.86 8.58 -17.57
C PRO A 448 -27.49 7.09 -17.52
N THR A 449 -27.18 6.48 -18.68
CA THR A 449 -26.80 5.08 -18.78
C THR A 449 -25.42 4.74 -18.19
N ASP A 450 -24.65 5.73 -17.80
CA ASP A 450 -23.39 5.57 -17.09
C ASP A 450 -23.54 5.39 -15.57
N THR A 451 -24.75 5.56 -15.05
CA THR A 451 -25.08 5.48 -13.63
C THR A 451 -26.08 4.36 -13.41
N ILE A 452 -25.81 3.49 -12.45
CA ILE A 452 -26.67 2.36 -12.08
C ILE A 452 -27.23 2.62 -10.69
N ASP A 453 -28.48 2.22 -10.46
CA ASP A 453 -29.07 2.26 -9.13
C ASP A 453 -28.27 1.45 -8.14
N SER A 454 -28.20 1.98 -6.93
CA SER A 454 -27.38 1.42 -5.85
C SER A 454 -28.28 0.94 -4.71
N PRO A 455 -27.96 -0.18 -4.04
CA PRO A 455 -28.69 -0.62 -2.85
C PRO A 455 -28.66 0.38 -1.70
N PHE A 456 -27.93 1.48 -1.82
CA PHE A 456 -27.95 2.59 -0.86
C PHE A 456 -29.18 3.50 -1.02
N ASP A 457 -29.80 3.52 -2.17
CA ASP A 457 -30.81 4.52 -2.53
C ASP A 457 -32.26 4.04 -2.30
N ASN A 458 -32.45 2.87 -1.67
CA ASN A 458 -33.76 2.26 -1.38
C ASN A 458 -34.65 2.13 -2.63
N ASP A 459 -34.04 1.81 -3.77
CA ASP A 459 -34.76 1.66 -5.02
C ASP A 459 -35.80 0.52 -4.92
N PRO A 460 -37.08 0.74 -5.32
CA PRO A 460 -38.10 -0.29 -5.36
C PRO A 460 -37.80 -1.42 -6.35
N GLY A 461 -36.94 -1.17 -7.36
CA GLY A 461 -36.41 -2.20 -8.26
C GLY A 461 -35.34 -3.07 -7.59
N GLY A 462 -34.85 -2.63 -6.46
CA GLY A 462 -34.14 -3.33 -5.41
C GLY A 462 -32.89 -4.08 -5.82
N LEU A 463 -31.76 -3.40 -6.08
CA LEU A 463 -30.46 -4.07 -6.00
C LEU A 463 -30.27 -4.66 -4.60
N GLN A 464 -30.18 -5.97 -4.52
CA GLN A 464 -29.95 -6.65 -3.24
C GLN A 464 -28.47 -6.85 -3.02
N TRP A 465 -28.04 -6.93 -1.76
CA TRP A 465 -26.70 -7.32 -1.43
C TRP A 465 -26.45 -8.78 -1.79
N GLU A 466 -25.60 -9.02 -2.76
CA GLU A 466 -25.21 -10.36 -3.17
C GLU A 466 -24.36 -11.04 -2.12
N ASN A 467 -23.42 -10.32 -1.56
CA ASN A 467 -22.64 -10.71 -0.40
C ASN A 467 -23.00 -9.82 0.79
N ASP A 468 -23.31 -10.41 1.91
CA ASP A 468 -23.42 -9.75 3.22
C ASP A 468 -22.71 -10.63 4.25
N ASN A 469 -21.37 -10.56 4.20
CA ASN A 469 -20.52 -11.41 4.99
C ASN A 469 -20.19 -10.77 6.35
N ARG A 470 -20.48 -11.51 7.43
CA ARG A 470 -20.05 -11.19 8.81
C ARG A 470 -19.04 -12.22 9.25
N SER A 471 -17.83 -11.76 9.53
CA SER A 471 -16.72 -12.63 9.89
C SER A 471 -16.08 -12.19 11.20
N ARG A 472 -15.70 -13.17 12.01
CA ARG A 472 -14.90 -13.01 13.22
C ARG A 472 -13.79 -14.04 13.22
N TRP A 473 -12.60 -13.62 13.61
CA TRP A 473 -11.51 -14.56 13.84
C TRP A 473 -10.62 -14.12 14.99
N LYS A 474 -9.95 -15.10 15.58
CA LYS A 474 -8.98 -14.89 16.67
C LYS A 474 -7.70 -15.65 16.37
N GLN A 475 -6.59 -15.05 16.79
CA GLN A 475 -5.27 -15.66 16.76
C GLN A 475 -4.66 -15.48 18.14
N THR A 476 -4.35 -16.59 18.82
CA THR A 476 -3.66 -16.59 20.13
C THR A 476 -2.40 -17.41 19.98
N GLY A 477 -1.25 -16.81 20.31
CA GLY A 477 0.01 -17.53 20.15
C GLY A 477 1.09 -17.09 21.11
N VAL A 478 2.08 -17.95 21.22
CA VAL A 478 3.32 -17.72 21.98
C VAL A 478 4.51 -17.81 21.03
N PHE A 479 5.54 -17.01 21.28
CA PHE A 479 6.71 -16.94 20.41
C PHE A 479 8.00 -16.72 21.19
N VAL A 480 9.09 -17.11 20.54
CA VAL A 480 10.47 -16.83 20.98
C VAL A 480 11.29 -16.37 19.78
N THR A 481 12.15 -15.40 20.00
CA THR A 481 13.19 -14.98 19.04
C THR A 481 14.49 -14.80 19.80
N SER A 482 15.61 -15.25 19.22
CA SER A 482 16.95 -15.10 19.80
C SER A 482 17.90 -14.55 18.75
N ASP A 483 18.68 -13.54 19.13
CA ASP A 483 19.80 -12.97 18.36
C ASP A 483 21.09 -13.38 19.08
N ILE A 484 21.90 -14.22 18.44
CA ILE A 484 23.02 -14.93 19.05
C ILE A 484 24.30 -14.56 18.32
N ASP A 485 25.28 -14.03 19.06
CA ASP A 485 26.61 -13.69 18.54
C ASP A 485 27.67 -14.69 19.03
N VAL A 486 28.34 -15.33 18.08
CA VAL A 486 29.49 -16.23 18.32
C VAL A 486 30.67 -15.70 17.51
N GLY A 487 31.50 -14.86 18.12
CA GLY A 487 32.57 -14.19 17.42
C GLY A 487 32.03 -13.32 16.27
N ARG A 488 32.38 -13.68 15.03
CA ARG A 488 31.93 -13.00 13.81
C ARG A 488 30.63 -13.56 13.24
N LEU A 489 30.16 -14.70 13.70
CA LEU A 489 28.91 -15.31 13.29
C LEU A 489 27.79 -14.76 14.15
N ASN A 490 26.73 -14.29 13.49
CA ASN A 490 25.48 -13.93 14.12
C ASN A 490 24.38 -14.85 13.62
N LEU A 491 23.60 -15.43 14.53
CA LEU A 491 22.45 -16.28 14.26
C LEU A 491 21.18 -15.62 14.80
N VAL A 492 20.14 -15.58 13.99
CA VAL A 492 18.80 -15.14 14.45
C VAL A 492 17.81 -16.26 14.24
N LEU A 493 17.26 -16.76 15.34
CA LEU A 493 16.32 -17.87 15.36
C LEU A 493 14.99 -17.40 15.92
N GLY A 494 13.89 -17.85 15.33
CA GLY A 494 12.56 -17.54 15.82
C GLY A 494 11.58 -18.68 15.62
N GLY A 495 10.68 -18.86 16.59
CA GLY A 495 9.61 -19.82 16.54
C GLY A 495 8.34 -19.27 17.16
N ARG A 496 7.20 -19.70 16.65
CA ARG A 496 5.88 -19.33 17.15
C ARG A 496 4.88 -20.47 16.95
N TRP A 497 4.01 -20.66 17.90
CA TRP A 497 2.84 -21.52 17.82
C TRP A 497 1.59 -20.69 18.04
N ASP A 498 0.61 -20.84 17.14
CA ASP A 498 -0.66 -20.11 17.16
C ASP A 498 -1.83 -21.08 17.11
N ARG A 499 -2.87 -20.76 17.86
CA ARG A 499 -4.23 -21.26 17.67
C ARG A 499 -5.05 -20.18 16.97
N TYR A 500 -5.66 -20.57 15.86
CA TYR A 500 -6.58 -19.76 15.09
C TYR A 500 -8.01 -20.29 15.26
N SER A 501 -8.98 -19.40 15.38
CA SER A 501 -10.40 -19.73 15.27
C SER A 501 -11.07 -18.72 14.36
N VAL A 502 -11.99 -19.18 13.54
CA VAL A 502 -12.74 -18.40 12.58
C VAL A 502 -14.21 -18.77 12.60
N GLU A 503 -15.07 -17.77 12.48
CA GLU A 503 -16.48 -17.94 12.19
C GLU A 503 -16.91 -16.92 11.15
N SER A 504 -17.77 -17.34 10.24
CA SER A 504 -18.28 -16.47 9.18
C SER A 504 -19.64 -16.94 8.71
N GLN A 505 -20.49 -15.97 8.37
CA GLN A 505 -21.81 -16.17 7.80
C GLN A 505 -22.05 -15.11 6.73
N ASP A 506 -22.46 -15.55 5.55
CA ASP A 506 -22.98 -14.67 4.51
C ASP A 506 -24.50 -14.80 4.45
N THR A 507 -25.20 -13.67 4.47
CA THR A 507 -26.64 -13.56 4.36
C THR A 507 -27.10 -12.91 3.05
N GLY A 508 -26.17 -12.75 2.11
CA GLY A 508 -26.44 -12.27 0.76
C GLY A 508 -27.22 -13.29 -0.06
N ILE A 509 -27.61 -12.86 -1.26
CA ILE A 509 -28.50 -13.64 -2.13
C ILE A 509 -27.75 -14.66 -3.02
N LEU A 510 -26.42 -14.71 -2.99
CA LEU A 510 -25.66 -15.62 -3.84
C LEU A 510 -25.84 -17.08 -3.41
N SER A 511 -26.38 -17.89 -4.31
CA SER A 511 -26.70 -19.29 -4.05
C SER A 511 -25.49 -20.22 -3.92
N TYR A 512 -24.33 -19.80 -4.43
CA TYR A 512 -23.10 -20.62 -4.34
C TYR A 512 -22.32 -20.43 -3.03
N VAL A 513 -22.72 -19.47 -2.20
CA VAL A 513 -22.15 -19.29 -0.87
C VAL A 513 -22.83 -20.27 0.09
N PRO A 514 -22.08 -21.08 0.88
CA PRO A 514 -22.69 -22.01 1.80
C PRO A 514 -23.56 -21.31 2.84
N SER A 515 -24.82 -21.71 2.95
CA SER A 515 -25.77 -21.15 3.90
C SER A 515 -25.37 -21.41 5.36
N GLY A 516 -25.78 -20.53 6.26
CA GLY A 516 -25.59 -20.65 7.68
C GLY A 516 -24.18 -20.31 8.17
N LEU A 517 -24.03 -20.34 9.47
CA LEU A 517 -22.78 -20.01 10.14
C LEU A 517 -21.74 -21.14 9.96
N LYS A 518 -20.58 -20.82 9.41
CA LYS A 518 -19.42 -21.70 9.30
C LYS A 518 -18.40 -21.38 10.38
N LYS A 519 -17.81 -22.41 10.99
CA LYS A 519 -16.79 -22.28 12.04
C LYS A 519 -15.70 -23.32 11.84
N ASP A 520 -14.47 -22.93 12.11
CA ASP A 520 -13.31 -23.82 12.16
C ASP A 520 -12.25 -23.31 13.13
N HIS A 521 -11.34 -24.17 13.54
CA HIS A 521 -10.17 -23.81 14.33
C HIS A 521 -8.97 -24.64 13.88
N ARG A 522 -7.78 -24.05 13.91
CA ARG A 522 -6.53 -24.69 13.51
C ARG A 522 -5.36 -24.21 14.33
N ASP A 523 -4.43 -25.10 14.57
CA ASP A 523 -3.13 -24.79 15.14
C ASP A 523 -2.07 -24.74 14.05
N LYS A 524 -1.10 -23.81 14.16
CA LYS A 524 -0.02 -23.68 13.20
C LYS A 524 1.27 -23.23 13.88
N ALA A 525 2.35 -23.91 13.53
CA ALA A 525 3.70 -23.50 13.89
C ALA A 525 4.34 -22.71 12.74
N THR A 526 5.01 -21.62 13.06
CA THR A 526 5.81 -20.80 12.14
C THR A 526 7.21 -20.61 12.72
N TYR A 527 8.22 -20.48 11.85
CA TYR A 527 9.60 -20.36 12.30
C TYR A 527 10.48 -19.66 11.27
N SER A 528 11.59 -19.11 11.76
CA SER A 528 12.64 -18.53 10.92
C SER A 528 14.02 -18.84 11.49
N ALA A 529 14.99 -19.00 10.60
CA ALA A 529 16.38 -19.17 10.94
C ALA A 529 17.24 -18.38 9.95
N SER A 530 18.18 -17.61 10.47
CA SER A 530 19.07 -16.78 9.67
C SER A 530 20.47 -16.76 10.25
N ALA A 531 21.48 -16.65 9.39
CA ALA A 531 22.88 -16.57 9.77
C ALA A 531 23.57 -15.45 8.98
N THR A 532 24.39 -14.66 9.65
CA THR A 532 25.24 -13.62 9.06
C THR A 532 26.69 -13.82 9.52
N TYR A 533 27.64 -13.67 8.61
CA TYR A 533 29.08 -13.69 8.96
C TYR A 533 29.69 -12.30 8.70
N ARG A 534 30.23 -11.67 9.75
CA ARG A 534 30.81 -10.32 9.68
C ARG A 534 32.25 -10.38 9.25
N LEU A 535 32.55 -10.07 7.97
CA LEU A 535 33.92 -9.97 7.47
C LEU A 535 34.56 -8.63 7.86
N PRO A 536 35.87 -8.58 8.13
CA PRO A 536 36.57 -7.34 8.53
C PRO A 536 36.52 -6.24 7.46
N ILE A 537 36.31 -6.62 6.19
CA ILE A 537 36.29 -5.71 5.04
C ILE A 537 34.95 -4.99 4.87
N GLY A 538 34.03 -5.09 5.84
CA GLY A 538 32.74 -4.43 5.80
C GLY A 538 31.68 -5.18 4.97
N LEU A 539 31.91 -6.44 4.62
CA LEU A 539 30.94 -7.32 3.98
C LEU A 539 30.31 -8.26 5.01
N MET A 540 29.02 -8.48 4.89
CA MET A 540 28.23 -9.34 5.77
C MET A 540 27.35 -10.27 4.93
N PRO A 541 27.92 -11.39 4.40
CA PRO A 541 27.12 -12.43 3.75
C PRO A 541 26.14 -13.04 4.74
N TYR A 542 24.93 -13.36 4.25
CA TYR A 542 23.88 -13.95 5.07
C TYR A 542 23.04 -14.96 4.29
N VAL A 543 22.41 -15.84 5.04
CA VAL A 543 21.33 -16.72 4.56
C VAL A 543 20.16 -16.64 5.51
N SER A 544 18.95 -16.81 4.98
CA SER A 544 17.72 -16.77 5.78
C SER A 544 16.68 -17.73 5.21
N TYR A 545 16.01 -18.42 6.11
CA TYR A 545 14.83 -19.23 5.81
C TYR A 545 13.69 -18.81 6.73
N ALA A 546 12.47 -18.73 6.19
CA ALA A 546 11.28 -18.45 6.99
C ALA A 546 10.09 -19.23 6.46
N LYS A 547 9.27 -19.77 7.38
CA LYS A 547 7.97 -20.37 7.11
C LYS A 547 6.91 -19.66 7.93
N ALA A 548 5.87 -19.16 7.26
CA ALA A 548 4.76 -18.43 7.87
C ALA A 548 3.41 -19.01 7.49
N ALA A 549 2.40 -18.63 8.25
CA ALA A 549 0.99 -18.85 7.95
C ALA A 549 0.36 -17.56 7.44
N ALA A 550 -0.69 -17.67 6.62
CA ALA A 550 -1.50 -16.53 6.21
C ALA A 550 -2.98 -16.89 6.26
N LEU A 551 -3.79 -15.98 6.80
CA LEU A 551 -5.24 -16.05 6.67
C LEU A 551 -5.63 -15.60 5.26
N GLU A 552 -6.47 -16.38 4.60
CA GLU A 552 -7.03 -16.02 3.30
C GLU A 552 -8.26 -15.13 3.53
N MET A 553 -8.07 -13.84 3.27
CA MET A 553 -9.01 -12.77 3.62
C MET A 553 -9.40 -11.98 2.39
N SER A 554 -10.58 -11.38 2.44
CA SER A 554 -11.04 -10.39 1.47
C SER A 554 -10.29 -9.06 1.59
N GLN A 555 -10.77 -8.06 0.85
CA GLN A 555 -10.22 -6.70 0.85
C GLN A 555 -10.24 -5.98 2.20
N ALA A 556 -11.07 -6.43 3.14
CA ALA A 556 -11.27 -5.81 4.44
C ALA A 556 -10.88 -6.70 5.63
N GLY A 557 -10.31 -7.87 5.36
CA GLY A 557 -9.85 -8.79 6.40
C GLY A 557 -10.88 -9.82 6.85
N ASP A 558 -12.07 -9.88 6.25
CA ASP A 558 -13.06 -10.92 6.49
C ASP A 558 -12.69 -12.23 5.78
N VAL A 559 -13.04 -13.35 6.39
CA VAL A 559 -12.89 -14.69 5.80
C VAL A 559 -14.23 -15.13 5.25
N ALA A 560 -14.26 -15.57 3.99
CA ALA A 560 -15.50 -16.03 3.36
C ALA A 560 -15.95 -17.40 3.89
N PRO A 561 -17.28 -17.68 4.04
CA PRO A 561 -17.79 -18.95 4.58
C PRO A 561 -17.38 -20.18 3.77
N ASN A 562 -17.24 -20.07 2.45
CA ASN A 562 -16.81 -21.16 1.58
C ASN A 562 -15.36 -21.60 1.88
N LEU A 563 -14.45 -20.67 2.20
CA LEU A 563 -13.10 -20.99 2.61
C LEU A 563 -13.06 -21.77 3.93
N ILE A 564 -13.99 -21.48 4.85
CA ILE A 564 -14.12 -22.19 6.11
C ILE A 564 -14.67 -23.59 5.86
N ALA A 565 -15.72 -23.69 5.06
CA ALA A 565 -16.35 -24.97 4.73
C ALA A 565 -15.39 -25.93 4.01
N ASP A 566 -14.52 -25.41 3.15
CA ASP A 566 -13.52 -26.16 2.41
C ASP A 566 -12.21 -26.36 3.21
N GLY A 567 -12.03 -25.66 4.31
CA GLY A 567 -10.83 -25.75 5.12
C GLY A 567 -9.61 -25.02 4.54
N SER A 568 -9.76 -24.15 3.56
CA SER A 568 -8.68 -23.48 2.85
C SER A 568 -8.37 -22.06 3.38
N TRP A 569 -9.05 -21.62 4.42
CA TRP A 569 -8.93 -20.29 5.00
C TRP A 569 -7.58 -19.96 5.66
N LEU A 570 -6.74 -20.97 5.92
CA LEU A 570 -5.41 -20.80 6.50
C LEU A 570 -4.35 -21.46 5.62
N SER A 571 -3.56 -20.66 4.95
CA SER A 571 -2.52 -21.09 4.02
C SER A 571 -1.11 -21.04 4.63
N SER A 572 -0.12 -21.41 3.85
CA SER A 572 1.30 -21.40 4.24
C SER A 572 2.15 -20.72 3.17
N SER A 573 3.24 -20.13 3.62
CA SER A 573 4.25 -19.56 2.74
C SER A 573 5.65 -19.83 3.27
N ASP A 574 6.64 -19.86 2.37
CA ASP A 574 8.05 -20.00 2.71
C ASP A 574 8.92 -19.05 1.91
N LEU A 575 10.07 -18.71 2.48
CA LEU A 575 11.12 -17.91 1.89
C LEU A 575 12.47 -18.56 2.13
N THR A 576 13.26 -18.66 1.07
CA THR A 576 14.71 -18.89 1.14
C THR A 576 15.40 -17.67 0.53
N GLU A 577 16.35 -17.07 1.24
CA GLU A 577 17.06 -15.88 0.82
C GLU A 577 18.54 -16.01 1.16
N ALA A 578 19.41 -15.60 0.25
CA ALA A 578 20.83 -15.45 0.49
C ALA A 578 21.29 -14.09 -0.04
N GLY A 579 22.18 -13.43 0.67
CA GLY A 579 22.62 -12.10 0.26
C GLY A 579 23.90 -11.65 0.94
N VAL A 580 24.28 -10.41 0.62
CA VAL A 580 25.41 -9.71 1.24
C VAL A 580 24.95 -8.31 1.61
N LYS A 581 25.16 -7.93 2.86
CA LYS A 581 25.08 -6.55 3.32
C LYS A 581 26.46 -5.92 3.23
N VAL A 582 26.50 -4.63 2.94
CA VAL A 582 27.75 -3.92 2.64
C VAL A 582 27.79 -2.61 3.41
N GLN A 583 28.87 -2.41 4.18
CA GLN A 583 29.16 -1.15 4.86
C GLN A 583 30.61 -0.76 4.59
N LEU A 584 30.84 0.13 3.63
CA LEU A 584 32.15 0.52 3.14
C LEU A 584 32.38 2.04 3.31
N LEU A 585 33.59 2.48 2.94
CA LEU A 585 34.01 3.89 2.96
C LEU A 585 33.74 4.56 4.31
N ARG A 586 34.12 3.90 5.42
CA ARG A 586 33.87 4.33 6.82
C ARG A 586 32.37 4.53 7.11
N GLY A 587 31.49 3.75 6.43
CA GLY A 587 30.05 3.78 6.63
C GLY A 587 29.31 4.84 5.81
N THR A 588 29.96 5.56 4.90
CA THR A 588 29.30 6.48 3.97
C THR A 588 28.64 5.77 2.78
N LEU A 589 28.98 4.50 2.56
CA LEU A 589 28.33 3.63 1.60
C LEU A 589 27.74 2.42 2.33
N ILE A 590 26.42 2.27 2.24
CA ILE A 590 25.72 1.10 2.72
C ILE A 590 24.91 0.48 1.57
N GLY A 591 24.77 -0.84 1.60
CA GLY A 591 23.99 -1.50 0.56
C GLY A 591 23.68 -2.95 0.88
N SER A 592 22.87 -3.55 0.02
CA SER A 592 22.50 -4.95 0.08
C SER A 592 22.32 -5.53 -1.33
N LEU A 593 22.75 -6.77 -1.48
CA LEU A 593 22.42 -7.62 -2.62
C LEU A 593 21.79 -8.88 -2.06
N ALA A 594 20.62 -9.26 -2.58
CA ALA A 594 19.92 -10.46 -2.13
C ALA A 594 19.35 -11.23 -3.33
N ALA A 595 19.47 -12.55 -3.27
CA ALA A 595 18.76 -13.49 -4.13
C ALA A 595 17.74 -14.26 -3.30
N TYR A 596 16.54 -14.43 -3.83
CA TYR A 596 15.45 -15.05 -3.08
C TYR A 596 14.61 -16.01 -3.93
N ARG A 597 13.96 -16.92 -3.23
CA ARG A 597 12.84 -17.74 -3.70
C ARG A 597 11.77 -17.78 -2.61
N GLN A 598 10.57 -17.43 -2.98
CA GLN A 598 9.41 -17.49 -2.09
C GLN A 598 8.26 -18.25 -2.77
N ASN A 599 7.53 -19.02 -1.97
CA ASN A 599 6.35 -19.75 -2.39
C ASN A 599 5.18 -19.35 -1.49
N ARG A 600 3.99 -19.29 -2.07
CA ARG A 600 2.75 -19.05 -1.37
C ARG A 600 1.68 -19.96 -1.94
N THR A 601 0.85 -20.51 -1.08
CA THR A 601 -0.45 -21.02 -1.45
C THR A 601 -1.45 -19.88 -1.28
N GLN A 602 -2.18 -19.57 -2.31
CA GLN A 602 -3.27 -18.59 -2.28
C GLN A 602 -4.56 -19.31 -2.63
N VAL A 603 -5.64 -18.93 -1.97
CA VAL A 603 -6.97 -19.44 -2.23
C VAL A 603 -7.86 -18.29 -2.64
N THR A 604 -8.56 -18.42 -3.74
CA THR A 604 -9.56 -17.46 -4.20
C THR A 604 -10.94 -17.98 -3.79
N GLY A 605 -11.61 -17.26 -2.89
CA GLY A 605 -12.85 -17.69 -2.27
C GLY A 605 -14.14 -17.24 -2.94
N ALA A 606 -14.04 -16.54 -4.07
CA ALA A 606 -15.23 -15.99 -4.73
C ALA A 606 -16.07 -17.02 -5.50
N ILE A 607 -15.53 -18.22 -5.71
CA ILE A 607 -16.19 -19.29 -6.49
C ILE A 607 -16.24 -20.54 -5.63
N SER A 608 -17.32 -21.31 -5.70
CA SER A 608 -17.44 -22.59 -5.01
C SER A 608 -17.31 -23.74 -6.03
N PRO A 609 -16.39 -24.71 -5.86
CA PRO A 609 -15.38 -24.78 -4.79
C PRO A 609 -14.27 -23.74 -4.95
N PRO A 610 -13.63 -23.29 -3.84
CA PRO A 610 -12.52 -22.34 -3.91
C PRO A 610 -11.36 -22.90 -4.73
N THR A 611 -10.76 -22.05 -5.55
CA THR A 611 -9.60 -22.45 -6.35
C THR A 611 -8.32 -22.22 -5.55
N VAL A 612 -7.54 -23.27 -5.36
CA VAL A 612 -6.24 -23.21 -4.71
C VAL A 612 -5.16 -22.92 -5.75
N GLN A 613 -4.49 -21.79 -5.61
CA GLN A 613 -3.38 -21.41 -6.46
C GLN A 613 -2.09 -21.34 -5.64
N GLY A 614 -1.00 -21.75 -6.24
CA GLY A 614 0.33 -21.47 -5.72
C GLY A 614 0.98 -20.32 -6.47
N THR A 615 1.70 -19.46 -5.78
CA THR A 615 2.61 -18.52 -6.43
C THR A 615 4.04 -18.81 -6.04
N ARG A 616 4.93 -18.76 -7.03
CA ARG A 616 6.37 -18.85 -6.83
C ARG A 616 7.03 -17.61 -7.41
N ALA A 617 7.69 -16.85 -6.55
CA ALA A 617 8.51 -15.73 -6.98
C ALA A 617 9.99 -16.02 -6.69
N LYS A 618 10.87 -15.69 -7.65
CA LYS A 618 12.32 -15.73 -7.49
C LYS A 618 12.92 -14.49 -8.14
N GLY A 619 13.99 -13.99 -7.55
CA GLY A 619 14.62 -12.78 -8.08
C GLY A 619 15.89 -12.39 -7.36
N VAL A 620 16.43 -11.26 -7.80
CA VAL A 620 17.59 -10.59 -7.22
C VAL A 620 17.21 -9.14 -6.97
N GLU A 621 17.64 -8.62 -5.83
CA GLU A 621 17.41 -7.24 -5.39
C GLU A 621 18.72 -6.59 -4.99
N VAL A 622 18.87 -5.31 -5.34
CA VAL A 622 20.03 -4.49 -5.00
C VAL A 622 19.53 -3.17 -4.42
N GLU A 623 20.10 -2.75 -3.31
CA GLU A 623 19.90 -1.42 -2.73
C GLU A 623 21.25 -0.85 -2.33
N VAL A 624 21.52 0.39 -2.72
CA VAL A 624 22.77 1.09 -2.36
C VAL A 624 22.44 2.53 -2.00
N ARG A 625 22.99 3.00 -0.92
CA ARG A 625 22.95 4.40 -0.48
C ARG A 625 24.36 4.86 -0.24
N TRP A 626 24.74 5.95 -0.88
CA TRP A 626 26.09 6.46 -0.87
C TRP A 626 26.13 7.98 -0.65
N LEU A 627 26.75 8.38 0.45
CA LEU A 627 27.18 9.76 0.67
C LEU A 627 28.55 9.95 0.03
N ALA A 628 28.58 10.28 -1.27
CA ALA A 628 29.80 10.42 -2.04
C ALA A 628 30.65 11.62 -1.52
N SER A 629 30.00 12.62 -0.97
CA SER A 629 30.62 13.74 -0.26
C SER A 629 29.63 14.32 0.75
N GLU A 630 30.02 15.34 1.49
CA GLU A 630 29.11 16.08 2.37
C GLU A 630 27.90 16.71 1.66
N ARG A 631 27.97 16.84 0.33
CA ARG A 631 26.98 17.54 -0.48
C ARG A 631 26.32 16.68 -1.54
N LEU A 632 26.88 15.51 -1.83
CA LEU A 632 26.41 14.67 -2.92
C LEU A 632 26.08 13.28 -2.38
N SER A 633 24.86 12.86 -2.59
CA SER A 633 24.38 11.54 -2.22
C SER A 633 23.69 10.85 -3.38
N PHE A 634 23.75 9.53 -3.37
CA PHE A 634 23.08 8.67 -4.35
C PHE A 634 22.28 7.58 -3.65
N THR A 635 21.12 7.29 -4.20
CA THR A 635 20.29 6.13 -3.83
C THR A 635 20.01 5.32 -5.08
N PHE A 636 20.39 4.06 -5.07
CA PHE A 636 20.09 3.09 -6.12
C PHE A 636 19.23 1.98 -5.56
N ALA A 637 18.12 1.66 -6.26
CA ALA A 637 17.26 0.52 -5.96
C ALA A 637 16.96 -0.24 -7.27
N GLY A 638 17.14 -1.53 -7.26
CA GLY A 638 16.90 -2.35 -8.45
C GLY A 638 16.48 -3.77 -8.11
N ASN A 639 15.63 -4.34 -8.94
CA ASN A 639 15.25 -5.75 -8.86
C ASN A 639 15.10 -6.38 -10.24
N SER A 640 15.33 -7.69 -10.28
CA SER A 640 14.92 -8.55 -11.37
C SER A 640 14.20 -9.76 -10.79
N GLN A 641 12.98 -10.01 -11.26
CA GLN A 641 12.12 -11.05 -10.68
C GLN A 641 11.36 -11.83 -11.75
N ARG A 642 10.97 -13.04 -11.38
CA ARG A 642 10.04 -13.87 -12.11
C ARG A 642 9.02 -14.44 -11.14
N THR A 643 7.76 -14.13 -11.38
CA THR A 643 6.62 -14.65 -10.60
C THR A 643 5.83 -15.62 -11.48
N GLU A 644 5.59 -16.82 -10.97
CA GLU A 644 4.81 -17.89 -11.61
C GLU A 644 3.60 -18.19 -10.76
N VAL A 645 2.45 -18.38 -11.39
CA VAL A 645 1.26 -18.97 -10.78
C VAL A 645 1.28 -20.46 -11.03
N LYS A 646 1.00 -21.24 -10.01
CA LYS A 646 1.01 -22.71 -10.00
C LYS A 646 -0.39 -23.24 -9.74
N GLY A 647 -0.79 -24.24 -10.52
CA GLY A 647 -2.07 -24.92 -10.40
C GLY A 647 -3.15 -24.36 -11.31
N PRO A 648 -4.30 -25.03 -11.33
CA PRO A 648 -5.45 -24.56 -12.11
C PRO A 648 -5.94 -23.22 -11.57
N ASP A 649 -6.20 -22.31 -12.47
CA ASP A 649 -6.76 -21.00 -12.16
C ASP A 649 -8.09 -20.84 -12.90
N THR A 650 -9.07 -20.34 -12.19
CA THR A 650 -10.30 -19.83 -12.78
C THR A 650 -10.23 -18.33 -12.71
N SER A 651 -10.12 -17.68 -13.84
CA SER A 651 -10.05 -16.22 -13.89
C SER A 651 -10.93 -15.66 -14.98
N PHE A 652 -11.41 -14.45 -14.73
CA PHE A 652 -11.97 -13.60 -15.76
C PHE A 652 -10.83 -13.00 -16.57
N GLN A 653 -10.94 -13.05 -17.89
CA GLN A 653 -9.96 -12.46 -18.76
C GLN A 653 -10.62 -11.49 -19.73
N TYR A 654 -9.98 -10.39 -19.93
CA TYR A 654 -10.36 -9.43 -20.94
C TYR A 654 -9.66 -9.78 -22.26
N ILE A 655 -10.44 -10.02 -23.32
CA ILE A 655 -9.93 -10.19 -24.66
C ILE A 655 -10.13 -8.87 -25.42
N PRO A 656 -9.07 -8.28 -25.96
CA PRO A 656 -9.18 -7.09 -26.78
C PRO A 656 -10.06 -7.35 -28.00
N ALA A 657 -10.77 -6.32 -28.43
CA ALA A 657 -11.46 -6.33 -29.73
C ALA A 657 -10.48 -6.69 -30.86
N TYR A 658 -10.99 -7.26 -31.89
CA TYR A 658 -10.22 -7.69 -33.05
C TYR A 658 -9.13 -8.74 -32.78
N THR A 659 -9.18 -9.43 -31.62
CA THR A 659 -8.33 -10.58 -31.42
C THR A 659 -8.69 -11.67 -32.41
N ALA A 660 -7.71 -12.14 -33.18
CA ALA A 660 -7.93 -13.13 -34.22
C ALA A 660 -8.61 -14.40 -33.69
N GLY A 661 -9.64 -14.85 -34.36
CA GLY A 661 -10.38 -16.08 -34.04
C GLY A 661 -11.44 -15.93 -32.95
N VAL A 662 -11.74 -14.69 -32.49
CA VAL A 662 -12.84 -14.43 -31.54
C VAL A 662 -14.04 -13.85 -32.31
N PRO A 663 -15.09 -14.63 -32.55
CA PRO A 663 -16.28 -14.15 -33.26
C PRO A 663 -17.01 -13.07 -32.46
N GLY A 664 -17.65 -12.13 -33.13
CA GLY A 664 -18.46 -11.09 -32.52
C GLY A 664 -17.70 -9.97 -31.83
N GLN A 665 -16.39 -9.92 -31.96
CA GLN A 665 -15.50 -8.93 -31.34
C GLN A 665 -15.03 -7.83 -32.30
N GLN A 666 -15.73 -7.63 -33.39
CA GLN A 666 -15.28 -6.73 -34.48
C GLN A 666 -15.35 -5.26 -34.09
N ALA A 667 -16.26 -4.88 -33.21
CA ALA A 667 -16.52 -3.48 -32.90
C ALA A 667 -16.02 -3.06 -31.51
N TYR A 668 -15.80 -3.99 -30.61
CA TYR A 668 -15.40 -3.66 -29.24
C TYR A 668 -14.70 -4.84 -28.56
N GLY A 669 -13.96 -4.55 -27.51
CA GLY A 669 -13.37 -5.55 -26.63
C GLY A 669 -14.42 -6.12 -25.67
N GLY A 670 -14.17 -7.30 -25.16
CA GLY A 670 -15.02 -7.96 -24.21
C GLY A 670 -14.25 -8.81 -23.23
N SER A 671 -14.89 -9.18 -22.13
CA SER A 671 -14.36 -10.09 -21.15
C SER A 671 -15.01 -11.46 -21.26
N TYR A 672 -14.28 -12.50 -20.91
CA TYR A 672 -14.84 -13.84 -20.80
C TYR A 672 -14.24 -14.59 -19.62
N VAL A 673 -14.91 -15.61 -19.16
CA VAL A 673 -14.45 -16.48 -18.09
C VAL A 673 -13.61 -17.61 -18.66
N VAL A 674 -12.42 -17.77 -18.13
CA VAL A 674 -11.60 -18.96 -18.35
C VAL A 674 -11.63 -19.79 -17.07
N TRP A 675 -12.24 -20.94 -17.14
CA TRP A 675 -12.41 -21.85 -16.00
C TRP A 675 -11.12 -22.53 -15.58
N SER A 676 -10.16 -22.65 -16.51
CA SER A 676 -8.85 -23.22 -16.22
C SER A 676 -7.84 -22.76 -17.27
N PHE A 677 -6.66 -22.36 -16.84
CA PHE A 677 -5.57 -22.09 -17.75
C PHE A 677 -5.15 -23.32 -18.55
N ALA A 678 -5.33 -24.52 -17.99
CA ALA A 678 -5.07 -25.77 -18.67
C ALA A 678 -5.98 -25.98 -19.89
N SER A 679 -7.12 -25.31 -19.95
CA SER A 679 -8.03 -25.36 -21.09
C SER A 679 -7.64 -24.45 -22.27
N LEU A 680 -6.64 -23.58 -22.07
CA LEU A 680 -6.16 -22.71 -23.14
C LEU A 680 -5.10 -23.41 -24.00
N PRO A 681 -5.16 -23.30 -25.33
CA PRO A 681 -4.17 -23.88 -26.21
C PRO A 681 -2.73 -23.50 -25.84
N GLY A 682 -1.84 -24.50 -25.70
CA GLY A 682 -0.43 -24.30 -25.36
C GLY A 682 -0.14 -23.97 -23.90
N ARG A 683 -1.09 -24.13 -22.98
CA ARG A 683 -0.92 -23.90 -21.55
C ARG A 683 -1.05 -25.20 -20.74
N SER A 684 -0.14 -25.42 -19.81
CA SER A 684 -0.04 -26.62 -18.97
C SER A 684 -0.39 -26.41 -17.50
N GLY A 685 -1.22 -25.46 -17.14
CA GLY A 685 -1.63 -25.18 -15.78
C GLY A 685 -0.73 -24.21 -15.00
N ASP A 686 0.59 -24.19 -15.27
CA ASP A 686 1.51 -23.22 -14.69
C ASP A 686 1.76 -22.08 -15.67
N TYR A 687 1.73 -20.82 -15.22
CA TYR A 687 1.96 -19.70 -16.11
C TYR A 687 2.76 -18.56 -15.47
N LEU A 688 3.44 -17.78 -16.31
CA LEU A 688 4.16 -16.59 -15.88
C LEU A 688 3.17 -15.44 -15.58
N TYR A 689 3.27 -14.86 -14.40
CA TYR A 689 2.44 -13.72 -14.00
C TYR A 689 3.02 -12.43 -14.60
N THR A 690 2.61 -12.11 -15.81
CA THR A 690 3.19 -11.05 -16.65
C THR A 690 2.70 -9.64 -16.32
N LEU A 691 1.69 -9.50 -15.47
CA LEU A 691 1.23 -8.22 -14.91
C LEU A 691 2.29 -7.56 -14.03
N ILE A 692 3.16 -8.35 -13.42
CA ILE A 692 4.25 -7.85 -12.59
C ILE A 692 5.47 -7.59 -13.46
N PRO A 693 6.07 -6.38 -13.40
CA PRO A 693 7.27 -6.09 -14.17
C PRO A 693 8.42 -7.01 -13.76
N LYS A 694 9.14 -7.51 -14.77
CA LYS A 694 10.32 -8.35 -14.55
C LYS A 694 11.43 -7.58 -13.84
N SER A 695 11.58 -6.30 -14.11
CA SER A 695 12.56 -5.45 -13.46
C SER A 695 12.04 -4.03 -13.28
N VAL A 696 12.40 -3.47 -12.13
CA VAL A 696 12.26 -2.05 -11.80
C VAL A 696 13.63 -1.60 -11.29
N VAL A 697 14.14 -0.49 -11.83
CA VAL A 697 15.44 0.06 -11.43
C VAL A 697 15.29 1.56 -11.27
N SER A 698 15.88 2.13 -10.22
CA SER A 698 15.87 3.57 -9.97
C SER A 698 17.23 4.05 -9.48
N LEU A 699 17.59 5.27 -9.86
CA LEU A 699 18.76 5.98 -9.40
C LEU A 699 18.37 7.42 -9.10
N TYR A 700 18.64 7.86 -7.88
CA TYR A 700 18.44 9.23 -7.42
C TYR A 700 19.78 9.82 -7.00
N GLY A 701 20.08 11.02 -7.46
CA GLY A 701 21.23 11.82 -7.02
C GLY A 701 20.74 13.14 -6.42
N THR A 702 21.24 13.49 -5.24
CA THR A 702 20.91 14.72 -4.54
C THR A 702 22.18 15.51 -4.28
N TYR A 703 22.14 16.79 -4.64
CA TYR A 703 23.16 17.77 -4.31
C TYR A 703 22.60 18.80 -3.34
N THR A 704 23.36 19.13 -2.31
CA THR A 704 23.03 20.18 -1.34
C THR A 704 24.19 21.18 -1.28
N SER A 705 23.93 22.47 -1.48
CA SER A 705 24.95 23.53 -1.41
C SER A 705 25.51 23.69 0.01
N LYS A 706 26.63 24.38 0.17
CA LYS A 706 27.01 24.93 1.48
C LYS A 706 25.98 25.97 1.89
N ALA A 707 25.70 26.04 3.19
CA ALA A 707 24.98 27.18 3.75
C ALA A 707 25.78 28.47 3.50
N ARG A 708 25.09 29.54 3.13
CA ARG A 708 25.61 30.87 2.85
C ARG A 708 24.66 31.93 3.43
N ASP A 709 25.03 33.20 3.40
CA ASP A 709 24.19 34.29 3.91
C ASP A 709 22.80 34.37 3.25
N TRP A 710 22.69 33.93 1.99
CA TRP A 710 21.40 33.85 1.30
C TRP A 710 20.60 32.56 1.63
N GLY A 711 21.17 31.61 2.36
CA GLY A 711 20.57 30.36 2.69
C GLY A 711 21.30 29.14 2.11
N GLN A 712 20.59 28.00 2.05
CA GLN A 712 21.05 26.73 1.50
C GLN A 712 20.12 26.29 0.39
N ALA A 713 20.67 25.76 -0.71
CA ALA A 713 19.89 25.20 -1.80
C ALA A 713 20.25 23.73 -2.04
N GLY A 714 19.29 22.97 -2.52
CA GLY A 714 19.52 21.62 -2.98
C GLY A 714 18.69 21.25 -4.20
N ALA A 715 19.13 20.21 -4.89
CA ALA A 715 18.43 19.66 -6.05
C ALA A 715 18.58 18.15 -6.07
N THR A 716 17.54 17.48 -6.51
CA THR A 716 17.51 16.03 -6.72
C THR A 716 17.06 15.73 -8.14
N LEU A 717 17.75 14.80 -8.77
CA LEU A 717 17.34 14.21 -10.05
C LEU A 717 17.23 12.71 -9.88
N GLY A 718 16.11 12.14 -10.31
CA GLY A 718 15.82 10.73 -10.23
C GLY A 718 15.40 10.16 -11.58
N VAL A 719 15.90 8.97 -11.90
CA VAL A 719 15.49 8.19 -13.07
C VAL A 719 15.00 6.84 -12.58
N SER A 720 13.84 6.42 -13.05
CA SER A 720 13.32 5.06 -12.83
C SER A 720 12.96 4.40 -14.14
N HIS A 721 13.26 3.11 -14.26
CA HIS A 721 12.92 2.27 -15.39
C HIS A 721 12.08 1.08 -14.97
N THR A 722 10.96 0.86 -15.65
CA THR A 722 10.09 -0.31 -15.47
C THR A 722 10.06 -1.11 -16.76
N SER A 723 10.36 -2.41 -16.67
CA SER A 723 10.30 -3.29 -17.83
C SER A 723 8.87 -3.47 -18.33
N ARG A 724 8.72 -3.90 -19.58
CA ARG A 724 7.40 -4.22 -20.16
C ARG A 724 6.63 -5.20 -19.29
N THR A 725 5.32 -5.03 -19.28
CA THR A 725 4.34 -5.94 -18.66
C THR A 725 3.32 -6.38 -19.72
N ALA A 726 2.46 -7.31 -19.38
CA ALA A 726 1.33 -7.66 -20.22
C ALA A 726 0.03 -7.47 -19.45
N GLY A 727 -0.95 -6.90 -20.11
CA GLY A 727 -2.23 -6.56 -19.53
C GLY A 727 -3.15 -7.73 -19.28
N THR A 728 -2.87 -8.88 -19.85
CA THR A 728 -3.65 -10.09 -19.66
C THR A 728 -2.74 -11.28 -19.48
N VAL A 729 -3.23 -12.32 -18.82
CA VAL A 729 -2.51 -13.58 -18.64
C VAL A 729 -2.19 -14.25 -19.98
N GLN A 730 -2.98 -13.96 -21.01
CA GLN A 730 -2.74 -14.46 -22.37
C GLN A 730 -1.73 -13.65 -23.16
N ASN A 731 -1.18 -12.58 -22.59
CA ASN A 731 -0.32 -11.63 -23.30
C ASN A 731 -0.99 -10.98 -24.55
N ALA A 732 -2.32 -10.85 -24.53
CA ALA A 732 -3.04 -10.27 -25.65
C ALA A 732 -2.78 -8.76 -25.81
N VAL A 733 -2.51 -8.07 -24.70
CA VAL A 733 -2.14 -6.66 -24.65
C VAL A 733 -0.81 -6.51 -23.90
N HIS A 734 0.13 -5.84 -24.52
CA HIS A 734 1.45 -5.56 -23.95
C HIS A 734 1.58 -4.09 -23.61
N TYR A 735 2.03 -3.82 -22.40
CA TYR A 735 2.40 -2.47 -21.99
C TYR A 735 3.90 -2.27 -22.20
N PRO A 736 4.32 -1.26 -22.96
CA PRO A 736 5.72 -1.03 -23.26
C PRO A 736 6.51 -0.70 -21.98
N ALA A 737 7.81 -1.02 -22.01
CA ALA A 737 8.71 -0.54 -20.98
C ALA A 737 8.79 1.00 -20.99
N TYR A 738 9.02 1.58 -19.83
CA TYR A 738 9.13 3.03 -19.73
C TYR A 738 10.17 3.47 -18.72
N SER A 739 10.68 4.69 -18.95
CA SER A 739 11.56 5.38 -18.00
C SER A 739 10.95 6.73 -17.65
N LEU A 740 10.93 7.05 -16.36
CA LEU A 740 10.46 8.32 -15.84
C LEU A 740 11.64 9.08 -15.24
N VAL A 741 11.65 10.38 -15.47
CA VAL A 741 12.60 11.30 -14.83
C VAL A 741 11.82 12.22 -13.90
N ASN A 742 12.26 12.30 -12.63
CA ASN A 742 11.70 13.19 -11.64
C ASN A 742 12.78 14.17 -11.19
N ALA A 743 12.40 15.42 -10.92
CA ALA A 743 13.30 16.46 -10.46
C ALA A 743 12.70 17.19 -9.25
N SER A 744 13.55 17.58 -8.32
CA SER A 744 13.18 18.50 -7.25
C SER A 744 14.28 19.50 -6.97
N ALA A 745 13.92 20.67 -6.47
CA ALA A 745 14.84 21.67 -5.98
C ALA A 745 14.24 22.39 -4.79
N TYR A 746 15.09 22.85 -3.87
CA TYR A 746 14.65 23.63 -2.73
C TYR A 746 15.66 24.72 -2.38
N VAL A 747 15.17 25.75 -1.70
CA VAL A 747 15.96 26.79 -1.06
C VAL A 747 15.43 26.99 0.35
N THR A 748 16.32 26.90 1.34
CA THR A 748 16.04 27.20 2.76
C THR A 748 16.75 28.49 3.16
N ARG A 749 16.02 29.43 3.75
CA ARG A 749 16.55 30.65 4.33
C ARG A 749 15.91 30.96 5.68
N GLY A 750 16.71 30.94 6.76
CA GLY A 750 16.18 30.95 8.11
C GLY A 750 15.17 29.81 8.31
N SER A 751 14.02 30.11 8.86
CA SER A 751 12.94 29.15 9.09
C SER A 751 12.04 28.88 7.89
N TYR A 752 12.35 29.38 6.70
CA TYR A 752 11.52 29.18 5.51
C TYR A 752 12.23 28.28 4.49
N THR A 753 11.47 27.32 3.95
CA THR A 753 11.89 26.50 2.81
C THR A 753 10.87 26.61 1.70
N VAL A 754 11.34 26.89 0.49
CA VAL A 754 10.55 26.81 -0.73
C VAL A 754 11.09 25.66 -1.55
N SER A 755 10.22 24.73 -1.97
CA SER A 755 10.60 23.61 -2.82
C SER A 755 9.68 23.51 -4.03
N ILE A 756 10.23 22.98 -5.13
CA ILE A 756 9.50 22.59 -6.33
C ILE A 756 9.82 21.14 -6.65
N ASN A 757 8.79 20.37 -6.97
CA ASN A 757 8.91 18.99 -7.38
C ASN A 757 8.21 18.79 -8.72
N ILE A 758 8.83 18.06 -9.62
CA ILE A 758 8.28 17.71 -10.95
C ILE A 758 8.38 16.22 -11.12
N ASP A 759 7.24 15.56 -11.19
CA ASP A 759 7.14 14.15 -11.55
C ASP A 759 6.97 14.01 -13.06
N ASN A 760 7.54 12.93 -13.65
CA ASN A 760 7.50 12.66 -15.08
C ASN A 760 7.90 13.89 -15.94
N LEU A 761 9.09 14.41 -15.70
CA LEU A 761 9.61 15.68 -16.28
C LEU A 761 9.43 15.77 -17.80
N PHE A 762 9.56 14.67 -18.51
CA PHE A 762 9.48 14.59 -19.98
C PHE A 762 8.09 14.22 -20.50
N ASP A 763 7.07 14.20 -19.65
CA ASP A 763 5.68 13.83 -20.00
C ASP A 763 5.56 12.48 -20.72
N LYS A 764 6.37 11.50 -20.28
CA LYS A 764 6.37 10.15 -20.88
C LYS A 764 5.00 9.50 -20.73
N VAL A 765 4.48 8.97 -21.85
CA VAL A 765 3.28 8.12 -21.83
C VAL A 765 3.64 6.73 -21.36
N TYR A 766 2.90 6.21 -20.40
CA TYR A 766 3.07 4.87 -19.85
C TYR A 766 1.74 4.35 -19.28
N PHE A 767 1.69 3.07 -18.96
CA PHE A 767 0.53 2.43 -18.37
C PHE A 767 0.93 1.63 -17.13
N THR A 768 0.07 1.64 -16.13
CA THR A 768 0.19 0.79 -14.95
C THR A 768 -0.83 -0.33 -15.08
N PRO A 769 -0.41 -1.59 -15.20
CA PRO A 769 -1.34 -2.71 -15.21
C PRO A 769 -1.99 -2.80 -13.83
N ASP A 770 -3.27 -3.14 -13.81
CA ASP A 770 -3.94 -3.48 -12.56
C ASP A 770 -3.38 -4.83 -12.05
N ALA A 771 -2.90 -4.84 -10.82
CA ALA A 771 -2.30 -6.03 -10.21
C ALA A 771 -3.34 -6.97 -9.60
N ASP A 772 -4.63 -6.73 -9.81
CA ASP A 772 -5.66 -7.63 -9.32
C ASP A 772 -5.74 -8.90 -10.16
N THR A 773 -5.99 -10.02 -9.47
CA THR A 773 -6.13 -11.35 -10.09
C THR A 773 -7.41 -11.51 -10.90
N TYR A 774 -8.35 -10.58 -10.80
CA TYR A 774 -9.64 -10.62 -11.51
C TYR A 774 -9.57 -10.13 -12.95
N ALA A 775 -8.43 -10.20 -13.59
CA ALA A 775 -8.17 -9.76 -14.94
C ALA A 775 -8.12 -8.25 -15.12
N ASN A 776 -7.26 -7.83 -15.98
CA ASN A 776 -7.20 -6.47 -16.49
C ASN A 776 -8.50 -6.13 -17.21
N LEU A 777 -9.44 -5.64 -16.46
CA LEU A 777 -10.67 -5.08 -17.01
C LEU A 777 -10.39 -3.78 -17.73
N GLY A 778 -9.24 -3.15 -17.47
CA GLY A 778 -8.82 -1.91 -18.07
C GLY A 778 -7.32 -1.68 -18.02
N ALA A 779 -6.87 -0.58 -18.59
CA ALA A 779 -5.51 -0.08 -18.51
C ALA A 779 -5.51 1.32 -17.91
N LEU A 780 -4.85 1.51 -16.78
CA LEU A 780 -4.71 2.83 -16.18
C LEU A 780 -3.57 3.59 -16.85
N PRO A 781 -3.85 4.66 -17.62
CA PRO A 781 -2.80 5.53 -18.14
C PRO A 781 -1.98 6.10 -16.98
N GLY A 782 -0.67 6.08 -17.09
CA GLY A 782 0.17 6.73 -16.10
C GLY A 782 0.00 8.23 -16.11
N LYS A 783 0.15 8.86 -14.96
CA LYS A 783 0.05 10.32 -14.85
C LYS A 783 1.11 11.00 -15.72
N GLY A 784 0.71 12.05 -16.41
CA GLY A 784 1.61 12.90 -17.19
C GLY A 784 2.57 13.68 -16.29
N ARG A 785 3.23 14.69 -16.86
CA ARG A 785 4.04 15.60 -16.07
C ARG A 785 3.16 16.36 -15.07
N GLU A 786 3.58 16.36 -13.81
CA GLU A 786 2.93 17.10 -12.71
C GLU A 786 4.01 17.89 -11.95
N TRP A 787 3.76 19.17 -11.71
CA TRP A 787 4.59 19.97 -10.82
C TRP A 787 3.83 20.35 -9.55
N ARG A 788 4.57 20.58 -8.49
CA ARG A 788 4.06 21.14 -7.23
C ARG A 788 5.12 22.01 -6.56
N ALA A 789 4.67 23.06 -5.94
CA ALA A 789 5.50 23.95 -5.13
C ALA A 789 5.01 23.93 -3.68
N THR A 790 5.94 23.87 -2.74
CA THR A 790 5.66 23.85 -1.30
C THR A 790 6.38 25.00 -0.63
N LEU A 791 5.64 25.78 0.16
CA LEU A 791 6.20 26.69 1.14
C LEU A 791 6.09 26.05 2.52
N LYS A 792 7.21 25.97 3.22
CA LYS A 792 7.33 25.42 4.54
C LYS A 792 7.94 26.44 5.50
N ARG A 793 7.44 26.49 6.74
CA ARG A 793 7.99 27.28 7.83
C ARG A 793 8.19 26.39 9.05
N THR A 794 9.40 26.39 9.59
CA THR A 794 9.75 25.78 10.88
C THR A 794 9.78 26.84 11.99
N PHE A 795 9.52 26.50 13.21
CA PHE A 795 9.53 27.39 14.37
C PHE A 795 9.77 26.63 15.66
#